data_320631e735cfb8b849496902b360a12d
#
_entry.id   320631e735cfb8b849496902b360a12d
#
_cell.length_a   1.000
_cell.length_b   1.000
_cell.length_c   1.000
_cell.angle_alpha   90.00
_cell.angle_beta   90.00
_cell.angle_gamma   90.00
#
_symmetry.space_group_name_H-M   'P 1'
#
loop_
_entity.id
_entity.type
_entity.pdbx_description
1 polymer ?
#
loop_
_entity_poly.entity_id
_entity_poly.type
_entity_poly.pdbx_seq_one_letter_code
_entity_poly.pdbx_strand_id
1 'polypeptide(L)'
;MRGELTVRVLVADDDRLLRDIASATLEGAGFTVEAVASGDAVVAACAREMPDIVLLDVEMPEGDGYQACANLRALPGGFDVPVVMVTGLDDPLSINLAYDAGATDFVVKPINWALLVHRIRYVLRGARTIEALRLSEQKNSALLKAIPDGILLVNAAGSISHCFSPIPGLAATQAHAAGALHLSELLPHTALTAAMQCLDATLRGTPSAFEFSLAEGAVPRHYECRYLPNASGQVLAIVRDVTQRKQTEAHIHRLAYFDPLTGLPNREWIGDYLAHSLREAAERKRSVALLFIDLDQFKRINDTLGHETGDALLRQVGERLTAALAGNDAGGQVARGRGQLARVGGDEFIVVITGQPTVADAEAVAQRIQAALVTPFLQGGYELVVTPSIGIALYPEHGSDAQTLLKNADGAMYESKASGRNQFRVYTSAVNARALKRLSLEMELRRAFENEQLELYYQPQYDSHSLKLAGAEALLRWFHPQRGQIPTGDFVAVAEETGLIGDIGRWTLQRACRDLHRWRDAGLTVPSIAVNVSGRDFMRQDVLLRISKVVEEAHLPASLFELELTEGVLMQDVEGGQRSLQALKEFGFALAVDDFGTGYCSLNYLKRFPLDTLKIDHAFVNDISTDADDATIVRAIIGLGHNLNLKLVAEGVETQEQLTFLRQEGCDLVQGYLMSQAIAADAFMALLRTPDVAAQPRPLSGKARAGG
;
A
#
# COMPACT_ATOMS: atom_id res chain seq x y z
N MET A 1 52.86 -11.11 -32.68
CA MET A 1 54.34 -10.93 -32.75
C MET A 1 54.77 -10.31 -31.42
N ARG A 2 55.27 -11.12 -30.48
CA ARG A 2 55.93 -10.60 -29.26
C ARG A 2 57.34 -10.24 -29.75
N GLY A 3 57.71 -8.96 -29.62
CA GLY A 3 59.10 -8.55 -29.83
C GLY A 3 59.98 -9.42 -28.94
N GLU A 4 60.96 -10.08 -29.54
CA GLU A 4 62.01 -10.75 -28.78
C GLU A 4 62.72 -9.69 -27.97
N LEU A 5 62.41 -9.64 -26.68
CA LEU A 5 63.21 -8.89 -25.70
C LEU A 5 64.61 -9.53 -25.77
N THR A 6 65.57 -8.84 -26.35
CA THR A 6 66.94 -9.28 -26.39
C THR A 6 67.47 -9.34 -24.95
N VAL A 7 67.93 -10.54 -24.56
CA VAL A 7 68.47 -10.76 -23.21
C VAL A 7 69.73 -9.95 -23.01
N ARG A 8 69.76 -9.13 -21.96
CA ARG A 8 70.91 -8.27 -21.62
C ARG A 8 71.86 -8.99 -20.67
N VAL A 9 73.07 -9.11 -21.09
CA VAL A 9 74.18 -9.70 -20.34
C VAL A 9 75.15 -8.59 -19.93
N LEU A 10 75.39 -8.43 -18.66
CA LEU A 10 76.48 -7.56 -18.19
C LEU A 10 77.75 -8.42 -18.01
N VAL A 11 78.83 -8.03 -18.68
CA VAL A 11 80.10 -8.73 -18.60
C VAL A 11 81.06 -7.82 -17.85
N ALA A 12 81.64 -8.33 -16.76
CA ALA A 12 82.62 -7.65 -15.98
C ALA A 12 83.95 -8.45 -15.89
N ASP A 13 85.00 -7.91 -16.39
CA ASP A 13 86.31 -8.52 -16.39
C ASP A 13 87.32 -7.35 -16.56
N ASP A 14 88.49 -7.35 -15.91
CA ASP A 14 89.47 -6.30 -16.06
C ASP A 14 90.36 -6.42 -17.30
N ASP A 15 90.45 -7.69 -17.83
CA ASP A 15 91.17 -7.91 -19.08
C ASP A 15 90.29 -7.50 -20.31
N ARG A 16 90.81 -6.48 -21.01
CA ARG A 16 90.08 -5.96 -22.19
C ARG A 16 89.86 -7.03 -23.29
N LEU A 17 90.84 -7.93 -23.47
CA LEU A 17 90.74 -8.96 -24.50
C LEU A 17 89.63 -9.96 -24.15
N LEU A 18 89.53 -10.35 -22.91
CA LEU A 18 88.51 -11.25 -22.44
C LEU A 18 87.07 -10.63 -22.54
N ARG A 19 86.98 -9.30 -22.20
CA ARG A 19 85.71 -8.59 -22.41
C ARG A 19 85.29 -8.52 -23.89
N ASP A 20 86.29 -8.21 -24.77
CA ASP A 20 86.01 -8.14 -26.22
C ASP A 20 85.59 -9.50 -26.78
N ILE A 21 86.17 -10.60 -26.36
CA ILE A 21 85.86 -11.96 -26.77
C ILE A 21 84.48 -12.39 -26.19
N ALA A 22 84.21 -12.10 -24.93
CA ALA A 22 82.96 -12.40 -24.27
C ALA A 22 81.86 -11.63 -24.98
N SER A 23 82.01 -10.36 -25.25
CA SER A 23 81.02 -9.54 -25.95
C SER A 23 80.74 -10.09 -27.35
N ALA A 24 81.77 -10.32 -28.16
CA ALA A 24 81.61 -10.85 -29.53
C ALA A 24 80.92 -12.22 -29.53
N THR A 25 81.27 -13.10 -28.57
CA THR A 25 80.70 -14.43 -28.48
C THR A 25 79.19 -14.40 -28.07
N LEU A 26 78.86 -13.61 -27.11
CA LEU A 26 77.51 -13.49 -26.60
C LEU A 26 76.60 -12.72 -27.55
N GLU A 27 77.10 -11.66 -28.20
CA GLU A 27 76.37 -10.94 -29.25
C GLU A 27 76.10 -11.86 -30.45
N GLY A 28 77.13 -12.66 -30.87
CA GLY A 28 76.94 -13.68 -31.89
C GLY A 28 75.92 -14.77 -31.54
N ALA A 29 75.69 -14.97 -30.27
CA ALA A 29 74.66 -15.87 -29.73
C ALA A 29 73.28 -15.24 -29.58
N GLY A 30 73.14 -13.93 -29.91
CA GLY A 30 71.86 -13.17 -29.88
C GLY A 30 71.58 -12.44 -28.54
N PHE A 31 72.59 -12.26 -27.71
CA PHE A 31 72.46 -11.45 -26.48
C PHE A 31 72.82 -9.98 -26.74
N THR A 32 72.28 -9.07 -25.97
CA THR A 32 72.78 -7.67 -25.91
C THR A 32 73.76 -7.59 -24.76
N VAL A 33 75.00 -7.14 -25.05
CA VAL A 33 76.07 -7.16 -24.07
C VAL A 33 76.48 -5.73 -23.66
N GLU A 34 76.57 -5.50 -22.38
CA GLU A 34 77.23 -4.34 -21.79
C GLU A 34 78.49 -4.85 -21.10
N ALA A 35 79.61 -4.23 -21.35
CA ALA A 35 80.85 -4.67 -20.78
C ALA A 35 81.48 -3.55 -19.87
N VAL A 36 81.93 -3.93 -18.69
CA VAL A 36 82.53 -3.05 -17.67
C VAL A 36 83.84 -3.63 -17.19
N ALA A 37 84.71 -2.79 -16.62
CA ALA A 37 86.08 -3.16 -16.33
C ALA A 37 86.39 -3.28 -14.84
N SER A 38 85.41 -3.03 -13.95
CA SER A 38 85.67 -3.06 -12.48
C SER A 38 84.37 -3.44 -11.70
N GLY A 39 84.51 -3.88 -10.47
CA GLY A 39 83.40 -4.26 -9.60
C GLY A 39 82.47 -3.05 -9.27
N ASP A 40 82.96 -1.88 -9.11
CA ASP A 40 82.17 -0.67 -8.86
C ASP A 40 81.38 -0.28 -10.11
N ALA A 41 81.96 -0.50 -11.29
CA ALA A 41 81.24 -0.27 -12.57
C ALA A 41 80.07 -1.28 -12.76
N VAL A 42 80.15 -2.52 -12.23
CA VAL A 42 79.01 -3.49 -12.23
C VAL A 42 77.89 -2.91 -11.44
N VAL A 43 78.12 -2.48 -10.23
CA VAL A 43 77.07 -1.93 -9.34
C VAL A 43 76.44 -0.68 -9.98
N ALA A 44 77.27 0.22 -10.53
CA ALA A 44 76.74 1.41 -11.24
C ALA A 44 75.94 1.06 -12.50
N ALA A 45 76.34 0.06 -13.28
CA ALA A 45 75.58 -0.42 -14.45
C ALA A 45 74.29 -1.02 -14.03
N CYS A 46 74.24 -1.92 -13.04
CA CYS A 46 73.02 -2.55 -12.51
C CYS A 46 72.07 -1.52 -11.85
N ALA A 47 72.56 -0.50 -11.17
CA ALA A 47 71.73 0.58 -10.61
C ALA A 47 71.10 1.47 -11.70
N ARG A 48 71.72 1.62 -12.85
CA ARG A 48 71.23 2.36 -14.00
C ARG A 48 70.13 1.56 -14.76
N GLU A 49 70.43 0.31 -15.03
CA GLU A 49 69.49 -0.61 -15.73
C GLU A 49 69.88 -2.05 -15.41
N MET A 50 68.96 -2.78 -14.77
CA MET A 50 69.21 -4.13 -14.30
C MET A 50 69.33 -5.11 -15.48
N PRO A 51 70.47 -5.88 -15.63
CA PRO A 51 70.62 -6.87 -16.67
C PRO A 51 69.83 -8.17 -16.36
N ASP A 52 69.59 -8.98 -17.39
CA ASP A 52 68.97 -10.32 -17.19
C ASP A 52 69.90 -11.32 -16.55
N ILE A 53 71.22 -11.15 -16.71
CA ILE A 53 72.29 -11.97 -16.13
C ILE A 53 73.61 -11.16 -16.08
N VAL A 54 74.40 -11.41 -15.06
CA VAL A 54 75.75 -10.86 -14.92
C VAL A 54 76.81 -11.95 -15.02
N LEU A 55 77.79 -11.75 -15.89
CA LEU A 55 79.04 -12.51 -15.96
C LEU A 55 80.12 -11.71 -15.26
N LEU A 56 80.61 -12.19 -14.15
CA LEU A 56 81.41 -11.42 -13.22
C LEU A 56 82.78 -12.08 -12.93
N ASP A 57 83.86 -11.47 -13.32
CA ASP A 57 85.14 -11.94 -12.94
C ASP A 57 85.42 -11.72 -11.45
N VAL A 58 86.11 -12.64 -10.84
CA VAL A 58 86.42 -12.62 -9.42
C VAL A 58 87.62 -11.67 -9.19
N GLU A 59 88.64 -11.72 -9.99
CA GLU A 59 89.92 -10.94 -9.81
C GLU A 59 89.85 -9.67 -10.66
N MET A 60 89.36 -8.59 -10.06
CA MET A 60 89.31 -7.28 -10.70
C MET A 60 89.89 -6.17 -9.81
N PRO A 61 90.61 -5.18 -10.36
CA PRO A 61 91.01 -4.00 -9.62
C PRO A 61 89.81 -3.13 -9.24
N GLU A 62 89.91 -2.38 -8.19
CA GLU A 62 88.83 -1.49 -7.69
C GLU A 62 87.54 -2.23 -7.36
N GLY A 63 87.61 -3.20 -6.42
CA GLY A 63 86.48 -4.04 -5.96
C GLY A 63 86.48 -5.40 -6.57
N ASP A 64 86.80 -6.44 -5.77
CA ASP A 64 86.78 -7.82 -6.24
C ASP A 64 85.32 -8.29 -6.64
N GLY A 65 85.24 -9.32 -7.42
CA GLY A 65 83.96 -9.84 -7.92
C GLY A 65 83.03 -10.34 -6.82
N TYR A 66 83.53 -10.83 -5.70
CA TYR A 66 82.70 -11.26 -4.55
C TYR A 66 82.07 -10.02 -3.89
N GLN A 67 82.79 -8.92 -3.71
CA GLN A 67 82.24 -7.70 -3.15
C GLN A 67 81.18 -7.09 -4.13
N ALA A 68 81.46 -7.10 -5.42
CA ALA A 68 80.59 -6.59 -6.46
C ALA A 68 79.29 -7.38 -6.49
N CYS A 69 79.34 -8.74 -6.35
CA CYS A 69 78.19 -9.57 -6.25
C CYS A 69 77.30 -9.28 -4.99
N ALA A 70 77.95 -9.18 -3.83
CA ALA A 70 77.31 -8.84 -2.60
C ALA A 70 76.62 -7.46 -2.64
N ASN A 71 77.28 -6.47 -3.25
CA ASN A 71 76.75 -5.13 -3.43
C ASN A 71 75.57 -5.14 -4.42
N LEU A 72 75.64 -5.94 -5.50
CA LEU A 72 74.46 -6.17 -6.42
C LEU A 72 73.27 -6.77 -5.70
N ARG A 73 73.49 -7.76 -4.82
CA ARG A 73 72.37 -8.38 -4.05
C ARG A 73 71.64 -7.39 -3.13
N ALA A 74 72.36 -6.33 -2.71
CA ALA A 74 71.74 -5.26 -1.89
C ALA A 74 70.93 -4.24 -2.71
N LEU A 75 71.04 -4.23 -4.05
CA LEU A 75 70.24 -3.34 -4.91
C LEU A 75 68.79 -3.82 -5.02
N PRO A 76 67.80 -2.91 -5.14
CA PRO A 76 66.45 -3.28 -5.47
C PRO A 76 66.38 -4.09 -6.76
N GLY A 77 65.85 -5.31 -6.71
CA GLY A 77 65.79 -6.25 -7.86
C GLY A 77 67.08 -7.05 -8.10
N GLY A 78 68.20 -6.71 -7.44
CA GLY A 78 69.52 -7.36 -7.63
C GLY A 78 69.55 -8.79 -7.08
N PHE A 79 68.63 -9.13 -6.15
CA PHE A 79 68.54 -10.49 -5.59
C PHE A 79 68.08 -11.51 -6.63
N ASP A 80 67.22 -11.14 -7.56
CA ASP A 80 66.63 -12.04 -8.55
C ASP A 80 67.46 -12.18 -9.83
N VAL A 81 68.49 -11.34 -10.04
CA VAL A 81 69.37 -11.39 -11.20
C VAL A 81 70.38 -12.53 -11.04
N PRO A 82 70.44 -13.49 -11.95
CA PRO A 82 71.48 -14.52 -11.89
C PRO A 82 72.87 -13.94 -12.16
N VAL A 83 73.80 -14.36 -11.33
CA VAL A 83 75.22 -13.96 -11.41
C VAL A 83 76.06 -15.22 -11.66
N VAL A 84 76.78 -15.25 -12.76
CA VAL A 84 77.78 -16.30 -13.06
C VAL A 84 79.18 -15.73 -12.83
N MET A 85 79.85 -16.23 -11.83
CA MET A 85 81.21 -15.80 -11.55
C MET A 85 82.19 -16.52 -12.43
N VAL A 86 83.21 -15.79 -12.86
CA VAL A 86 84.35 -16.30 -13.61
C VAL A 86 85.57 -16.31 -12.70
N THR A 87 86.19 -17.43 -12.50
CA THR A 87 87.32 -17.55 -11.58
C THR A 87 88.55 -18.29 -12.19
N GLY A 88 89.73 -17.92 -11.84
CA GLY A 88 90.99 -18.64 -12.21
C GLY A 88 91.29 -19.82 -11.32
N LEU A 89 90.58 -19.93 -10.17
CA LEU A 89 90.79 -20.93 -9.16
C LEU A 89 89.65 -21.93 -9.11
N ASP A 90 89.97 -23.22 -9.19
CA ASP A 90 88.93 -24.32 -9.10
C ASP A 90 88.96 -25.02 -7.74
N ASP A 91 89.58 -24.33 -6.71
CA ASP A 91 89.60 -24.88 -5.35
C ASP A 91 88.26 -24.70 -4.63
N PRO A 92 87.95 -25.61 -3.68
CA PRO A 92 86.67 -25.55 -2.98
C PRO A 92 86.41 -24.28 -2.18
N LEU A 93 87.42 -23.57 -1.74
CA LEU A 93 87.26 -22.33 -0.95
C LEU A 93 86.77 -21.19 -1.85
N SER A 94 87.37 -21.00 -3.02
CA SER A 94 86.94 -19.97 -3.99
C SER A 94 85.52 -20.20 -4.51
N ILE A 95 85.14 -21.44 -4.71
CA ILE A 95 83.76 -21.80 -5.11
C ILE A 95 82.74 -21.51 -3.98
N ASN A 96 83.09 -21.83 -2.73
CA ASN A 96 82.20 -21.53 -1.59
C ASN A 96 82.04 -20.00 -1.40
N LEU A 97 83.15 -19.23 -1.51
CA LEU A 97 83.05 -17.80 -1.47
C LEU A 97 82.19 -17.17 -2.54
N ALA A 98 82.18 -17.74 -3.76
CA ALA A 98 81.26 -17.29 -4.82
C ALA A 98 79.80 -17.51 -4.45
N TYR A 99 79.45 -18.68 -3.90
CA TYR A 99 78.03 -18.93 -3.49
C TYR A 99 77.66 -18.11 -2.25
N ASP A 100 78.61 -17.95 -1.26
CA ASP A 100 78.38 -17.11 -0.10
C ASP A 100 78.16 -15.65 -0.44
N ALA A 101 78.82 -15.16 -1.52
CA ALA A 101 78.62 -13.83 -2.08
C ALA A 101 77.27 -13.71 -2.84
N GLY A 102 76.59 -14.81 -3.04
CA GLY A 102 75.26 -14.83 -3.72
C GLY A 102 75.36 -15.14 -5.23
N ALA A 103 76.45 -15.73 -5.71
CA ALA A 103 76.53 -16.17 -7.12
C ALA A 103 75.52 -17.31 -7.39
N THR A 104 74.94 -17.32 -8.58
CA THR A 104 74.03 -18.39 -9.06
C THR A 104 74.80 -19.56 -9.61
N ASP A 105 75.93 -19.32 -10.25
CA ASP A 105 76.79 -20.31 -10.85
C ASP A 105 78.21 -19.76 -11.01
N PHE A 106 79.18 -20.59 -11.39
CA PHE A 106 80.57 -20.14 -11.63
C PHE A 106 81.15 -20.84 -12.87
N VAL A 107 82.15 -20.27 -13.49
CA VAL A 107 82.91 -20.77 -14.63
C VAL A 107 84.39 -20.58 -14.38
N VAL A 108 85.17 -21.65 -14.62
CA VAL A 108 86.65 -21.63 -14.40
C VAL A 108 87.36 -21.20 -15.66
N LYS A 109 88.41 -20.36 -15.54
CA LYS A 109 89.29 -20.02 -16.65
C LYS A 109 90.31 -21.15 -16.86
N PRO A 110 90.62 -21.51 -18.14
CA PRO A 110 90.31 -20.83 -19.38
C PRO A 110 88.82 -21.11 -19.80
N ILE A 111 88.12 -20.07 -20.19
CA ILE A 111 86.66 -20.13 -20.53
C ILE A 111 86.45 -20.86 -21.82
N ASN A 112 85.61 -21.90 -21.77
CA ASN A 112 85.05 -22.49 -22.99
C ASN A 112 83.83 -21.69 -23.43
N TRP A 113 84.03 -20.81 -24.40
CA TRP A 113 83.02 -19.84 -24.86
C TRP A 113 81.78 -20.48 -25.41
N ALA A 114 81.90 -21.61 -26.14
CA ALA A 114 80.74 -22.33 -26.66
C ALA A 114 79.88 -22.93 -25.54
N LEU A 115 80.54 -23.43 -24.50
CA LEU A 115 79.82 -23.98 -23.32
C LEU A 115 79.23 -22.88 -22.45
N LEU A 116 79.87 -21.73 -22.36
CA LEU A 116 79.39 -20.57 -21.57
C LEU A 116 78.03 -20.09 -22.09
N VAL A 117 77.85 -19.97 -23.41
CA VAL A 117 76.57 -19.60 -24.02
C VAL A 117 75.43 -20.54 -23.57
N HIS A 118 75.69 -21.85 -23.59
CA HIS A 118 74.72 -22.86 -23.16
C HIS A 118 74.42 -22.75 -21.63
N ARG A 119 75.44 -22.44 -20.84
CA ARG A 119 75.34 -22.30 -19.37
C ARG A 119 74.52 -21.08 -19.03
N ILE A 120 74.79 -19.95 -19.66
CA ILE A 120 73.97 -18.72 -19.51
C ILE A 120 72.51 -19.00 -19.83
N ARG A 121 72.22 -19.66 -20.97
CA ARG A 121 70.84 -20.02 -21.32
C ARG A 121 70.19 -20.95 -20.31
N TYR A 122 70.94 -21.86 -19.72
CA TYR A 122 70.42 -22.79 -18.69
C TYR A 122 70.06 -22.03 -17.41
N VAL A 123 70.96 -21.16 -16.92
CA VAL A 123 70.76 -20.35 -15.72
C VAL A 123 69.57 -19.40 -15.89
N LEU A 124 69.46 -18.72 -17.05
CA LEU A 124 68.34 -17.86 -17.37
C LEU A 124 66.99 -18.61 -17.40
N ARG A 125 67.00 -19.84 -17.95
CA ARG A 125 65.78 -20.65 -17.96
C ARG A 125 65.33 -21.02 -16.56
N GLY A 126 66.22 -21.38 -15.67
CA GLY A 126 65.95 -21.64 -14.25
C GLY A 126 65.35 -20.42 -13.54
N ALA A 127 66.01 -19.26 -13.69
CA ALA A 127 65.50 -18.00 -13.09
C ALA A 127 64.09 -17.63 -13.57
N ARG A 128 63.83 -17.72 -14.89
CA ARG A 128 62.49 -17.47 -15.46
C ARG A 128 61.39 -18.43 -14.94
N THR A 129 61.76 -19.70 -14.72
CA THR A 129 60.79 -20.71 -14.20
C THR A 129 60.41 -20.39 -12.75
N ILE A 130 61.39 -20.01 -11.91
CA ILE A 130 61.15 -19.61 -10.50
C ILE A 130 60.27 -18.36 -10.42
N GLU A 131 60.56 -17.36 -11.29
CA GLU A 131 59.81 -16.13 -11.33
C GLU A 131 58.37 -16.34 -11.81
N ALA A 132 58.18 -17.19 -12.87
CA ALA A 132 56.88 -17.55 -13.36
C ALA A 132 56.03 -18.28 -12.31
N LEU A 133 56.63 -19.19 -11.54
CA LEU A 133 55.99 -19.88 -10.44
C LEU A 133 55.54 -18.87 -9.34
N ARG A 134 56.45 -18.01 -8.93
CA ARG A 134 56.17 -16.97 -7.90
C ARG A 134 55.07 -16.02 -8.34
N LEU A 135 55.08 -15.57 -9.60
CA LEU A 135 54.02 -14.72 -10.15
C LEU A 135 52.67 -15.45 -10.19
N SER A 136 52.68 -16.74 -10.55
CA SER A 136 51.51 -17.60 -10.55
C SER A 136 50.92 -17.76 -9.14
N GLU A 137 51.78 -18.01 -8.15
CA GLU A 137 51.36 -18.11 -6.75
C GLU A 137 50.80 -16.80 -6.21
N GLN A 138 51.46 -15.67 -6.52
CA GLN A 138 50.95 -14.35 -6.14
C GLN A 138 49.59 -14.06 -6.78
N LYS A 139 49.45 -14.35 -8.07
CA LYS A 139 48.18 -14.19 -8.78
C LYS A 139 47.06 -15.06 -8.22
N ASN A 140 47.33 -16.33 -7.92
CA ASN A 140 46.40 -17.22 -7.32
C ASN A 140 45.99 -16.74 -5.91
N SER A 141 46.91 -16.33 -5.09
CA SER A 141 46.65 -15.78 -3.76
C SER A 141 45.79 -14.49 -3.84
N ALA A 142 46.11 -13.58 -4.80
CA ALA A 142 45.34 -12.37 -4.99
C ALA A 142 43.88 -12.68 -5.45
N LEU A 143 43.70 -13.66 -6.35
CA LEU A 143 42.37 -14.10 -6.79
C LEU A 143 41.54 -14.69 -5.64
N LEU A 144 42.13 -15.53 -4.81
CA LEU A 144 41.46 -16.10 -3.66
C LEU A 144 41.04 -15.04 -2.62
N LYS A 145 41.91 -14.04 -2.39
CA LYS A 145 41.61 -12.93 -1.47
C LYS A 145 40.54 -11.96 -2.01
N ALA A 146 40.37 -11.87 -3.34
CA ALA A 146 39.37 -11.02 -3.97
C ALA A 146 37.95 -11.63 -3.92
N ILE A 147 37.83 -12.92 -3.64
CA ILE A 147 36.53 -13.58 -3.48
C ILE A 147 35.98 -13.26 -2.10
N PRO A 148 34.77 -12.67 -1.98
CA PRO A 148 34.18 -12.27 -0.70
C PRO A 148 33.65 -13.46 0.11
N ASP A 149 33.80 -14.69 -0.38
CA ASP A 149 33.34 -15.93 0.29
C ASP A 149 34.44 -16.49 1.20
N GLY A 150 34.06 -17.14 2.27
CA GLY A 150 34.98 -17.95 3.08
C GLY A 150 35.42 -19.20 2.31
N ILE A 151 36.73 -19.49 2.27
CA ILE A 151 37.25 -20.64 1.55
C ILE A 151 38.12 -21.46 2.50
N LEU A 152 37.68 -22.68 2.78
CA LEU A 152 38.29 -23.58 3.74
C LEU A 152 38.61 -24.93 3.08
N LEU A 153 39.68 -25.57 3.52
CA LEU A 153 39.98 -26.95 3.19
C LEU A 153 39.69 -27.85 4.40
N VAL A 154 38.81 -28.82 4.21
CA VAL A 154 38.28 -29.67 5.27
C VAL A 154 38.67 -31.13 5.00
N ASN A 155 39.17 -31.82 6.00
CA ASN A 155 39.50 -33.25 5.91
C ASN A 155 38.29 -34.14 6.24
N ALA A 156 38.41 -35.43 6.05
CA ALA A 156 37.33 -36.40 6.26
C ALA A 156 36.82 -36.46 7.72
N ALA A 157 37.60 -36.04 8.70
CA ALA A 157 37.18 -35.94 10.09
C ALA A 157 36.43 -34.67 10.43
N GLY A 158 36.29 -33.70 9.47
CA GLY A 158 35.65 -32.42 9.74
C GLY A 158 36.60 -31.36 10.30
N SER A 159 37.94 -31.63 10.38
CA SER A 159 38.92 -30.63 10.79
C SER A 159 39.32 -29.75 9.60
N ILE A 160 39.51 -28.47 9.85
CA ILE A 160 39.91 -27.47 8.87
C ILE A 160 41.43 -27.48 8.75
N SER A 161 41.97 -28.01 7.65
CA SER A 161 43.39 -28.08 7.41
C SER A 161 43.99 -26.78 6.88
N HIS A 162 43.20 -25.97 6.20
CA HIS A 162 43.63 -24.67 5.69
C HIS A 162 42.46 -23.69 5.55
N CYS A 163 42.73 -22.40 5.82
CA CYS A 163 41.77 -21.31 5.60
C CYS A 163 42.39 -20.34 4.58
N PHE A 164 41.90 -20.36 3.35
CA PHE A 164 42.37 -19.44 2.29
C PHE A 164 41.74 -18.06 2.40
N SER A 165 40.49 -18.02 2.80
CA SER A 165 39.75 -16.78 3.07
C SER A 165 38.81 -17.02 4.26
N PRO A 166 38.81 -16.13 5.26
CA PRO A 166 37.94 -16.27 6.44
C PRO A 166 36.47 -16.11 6.07
N ILE A 167 35.60 -16.79 6.81
CA ILE A 167 34.15 -16.66 6.62
C ILE A 167 33.71 -15.26 7.05
N PRO A 168 33.03 -14.48 6.20
CA PRO A 168 32.58 -13.15 6.55
C PRO A 168 31.70 -13.16 7.80
N GLY A 169 32.07 -12.36 8.80
CA GLY A 169 31.31 -12.25 10.04
C GLY A 169 31.54 -13.35 11.07
N LEU A 170 32.47 -14.28 10.86
CA LEU A 170 32.81 -15.35 11.81
C LEU A 170 34.21 -15.12 12.35
N ALA A 171 34.32 -14.49 13.55
CA ALA A 171 35.59 -14.11 14.16
C ALA A 171 36.52 -15.30 14.40
N ALA A 172 35.99 -16.48 14.69
CA ALA A 172 36.76 -17.71 14.92
C ALA A 172 37.62 -18.12 13.70
N THR A 173 37.20 -17.80 12.48
CA THR A 173 37.97 -18.11 11.26
C THR A 173 39.06 -17.08 10.97
N GLN A 174 39.02 -15.91 11.59
CA GLN A 174 40.03 -14.86 11.45
C GLN A 174 41.27 -15.07 12.38
N ALA A 175 41.05 -15.72 13.53
CA ALA A 175 42.06 -15.85 14.59
C ALA A 175 42.94 -17.07 14.43
N HIS A 176 42.66 -18.06 13.56
CA HIS A 176 43.38 -19.32 13.49
C HIS A 176 44.15 -19.47 12.18
N ALA A 177 45.47 -19.22 12.26
CA ALA A 177 46.40 -19.74 11.28
C ALA A 177 46.57 -21.24 11.53
N ALA A 178 46.08 -22.03 10.58
CA ALA A 178 46.35 -23.48 10.38
C ALA A 178 46.29 -24.44 11.58
N GLY A 179 45.32 -25.34 11.62
CA GLY A 179 45.45 -26.67 12.17
C GLY A 179 44.65 -27.02 13.43
N ALA A 180 43.86 -26.11 13.99
CA ALA A 180 43.17 -26.37 15.27
C ALA A 180 41.65 -26.16 15.26
N LEU A 181 41.01 -25.85 14.13
CA LEU A 181 39.57 -25.59 14.10
C LEU A 181 38.80 -26.80 13.53
N HIS A 182 37.70 -27.17 14.17
CA HIS A 182 36.82 -28.26 13.70
C HIS A 182 35.45 -27.69 13.34
N LEU A 183 34.73 -28.29 12.36
CA LEU A 183 33.39 -27.87 11.95
C LEU A 183 32.40 -27.79 13.11
N SER A 184 32.55 -28.64 14.13
CA SER A 184 31.71 -28.59 15.34
C SER A 184 31.87 -27.34 16.19
N GLU A 185 32.96 -26.59 16.01
CA GLU A 185 33.20 -25.32 16.71
C GLU A 185 32.64 -24.11 15.93
N LEU A 186 32.44 -24.29 14.62
CA LEU A 186 31.92 -23.25 13.75
C LEU A 186 30.42 -23.34 13.50
N LEU A 187 29.88 -24.57 13.50
CA LEU A 187 28.51 -24.81 13.10
C LEU A 187 27.61 -25.15 14.30
N PRO A 188 26.39 -24.67 14.35
CA PRO A 188 25.41 -25.07 15.35
C PRO A 188 25.11 -26.57 15.21
N HIS A 189 24.76 -27.25 16.31
CA HIS A 189 24.45 -28.70 16.32
C HIS A 189 23.43 -29.10 15.23
N THR A 190 22.45 -28.25 14.94
CA THR A 190 21.43 -28.48 13.91
C THR A 190 22.02 -28.52 12.48
N ALA A 191 23.07 -27.82 12.21
CA ALA A 191 23.73 -27.76 10.89
C ALA A 191 24.88 -28.78 10.77
N LEU A 192 25.49 -29.18 11.89
CA LEU A 192 26.64 -30.07 11.89
C LEU A 192 26.33 -31.44 11.26
N THR A 193 25.16 -32.00 11.52
CA THR A 193 24.73 -33.27 10.93
C THR A 193 24.64 -33.20 9.40
N ALA A 194 24.01 -32.13 8.90
CA ALA A 194 23.91 -31.89 7.45
C ALA A 194 25.28 -31.63 6.82
N ALA A 195 26.14 -30.86 7.50
CA ALA A 195 27.51 -30.61 7.07
C ALA A 195 28.35 -31.88 6.95
N MET A 196 28.28 -32.79 7.93
CA MET A 196 29.00 -34.06 7.90
C MET A 196 28.45 -35.03 6.85
N GLN A 197 27.14 -35.07 6.62
CA GLN A 197 26.53 -35.84 5.52
C GLN A 197 26.97 -35.35 4.15
N CYS A 198 26.98 -34.03 3.95
CA CYS A 198 27.46 -33.40 2.75
C CYS A 198 28.97 -33.63 2.54
N LEU A 199 29.76 -33.58 3.62
CA LEU A 199 31.19 -33.87 3.57
C LEU A 199 31.45 -35.30 3.08
N ASP A 200 30.75 -36.28 3.63
CA ASP A 200 30.89 -37.71 3.26
C ASP A 200 30.44 -37.93 1.79
N ALA A 201 29.35 -37.32 1.34
CA ALA A 201 28.89 -37.38 -0.05
C ALA A 201 29.93 -36.78 -1.01
N THR A 202 30.57 -35.67 -0.62
CA THR A 202 31.56 -34.98 -1.48
C THR A 202 32.87 -35.78 -1.54
N LEU A 203 33.29 -36.43 -0.45
CA LEU A 203 34.44 -37.32 -0.45
C LEU A 203 34.25 -38.53 -1.36
N ARG A 204 33.00 -38.96 -1.58
CA ARG A 204 32.65 -39.98 -2.58
C ARG A 204 32.58 -39.47 -4.02
N GLY A 205 32.87 -38.17 -4.24
CA GLY A 205 32.92 -37.57 -5.56
C GLY A 205 31.69 -36.79 -5.99
N THR A 206 30.67 -36.63 -5.13
CA THR A 206 29.44 -35.89 -5.45
C THR A 206 29.46 -34.51 -4.79
N PRO A 207 29.58 -33.40 -5.53
CA PRO A 207 29.48 -32.07 -4.97
C PRO A 207 28.16 -31.89 -4.20
N SER A 208 28.21 -31.26 -3.05
CA SER A 208 27.04 -31.06 -2.19
C SER A 208 26.99 -29.64 -1.64
N ALA A 209 25.78 -29.24 -1.20
CA ALA A 209 25.58 -27.92 -0.58
C ALA A 209 24.55 -28.02 0.55
N PHE A 210 24.70 -27.15 1.54
CA PHE A 210 23.74 -26.99 2.63
C PHE A 210 23.72 -25.55 3.08
N GLU A 211 22.60 -25.14 3.72
CA GLU A 211 22.45 -23.82 4.31
C GLU A 211 22.45 -23.94 5.83
N PHE A 212 22.96 -22.93 6.52
CA PHE A 212 22.90 -22.82 7.97
C PHE A 212 22.77 -21.37 8.42
N SER A 213 22.32 -21.19 9.67
CA SER A 213 22.17 -19.87 10.28
C SER A 213 22.89 -19.80 11.59
N LEU A 214 23.53 -18.67 11.85
CA LEU A 214 24.23 -18.38 13.10
C LEU A 214 23.55 -17.21 13.80
N ALA A 215 23.22 -17.38 15.07
CA ALA A 215 22.66 -16.35 15.92
C ALA A 215 23.80 -15.57 16.59
N GLU A 216 24.54 -14.77 15.84
CA GLU A 216 25.51 -13.82 16.39
C GLU A 216 24.93 -12.41 16.36
N GLY A 217 24.57 -11.85 17.55
CA GLY A 217 23.98 -10.51 17.67
C GLY A 217 22.47 -10.47 17.53
N ALA A 218 21.92 -9.27 17.28
CA ALA A 218 20.47 -9.02 17.21
C ALA A 218 19.79 -9.57 15.94
N VAL A 219 20.55 -9.90 14.91
CA VAL A 219 20.05 -10.39 13.62
C VAL A 219 20.80 -11.65 13.23
N PRO A 220 20.10 -12.78 12.97
CA PRO A 220 20.74 -14.01 12.52
C PRO A 220 21.39 -13.83 11.15
N ARG A 221 22.60 -14.37 10.97
CA ARG A 221 23.26 -14.45 9.68
C ARG A 221 22.98 -15.80 9.01
N HIS A 222 22.80 -15.77 7.72
CA HIS A 222 22.51 -16.95 6.90
C HIS A 222 23.67 -17.24 5.96
N TYR A 223 24.08 -18.51 5.91
CA TYR A 223 25.20 -18.95 5.08
C TYR A 223 24.80 -20.09 4.17
N GLU A 224 25.33 -20.08 2.94
CA GLU A 224 25.31 -21.21 2.01
C GLU A 224 26.73 -21.79 1.93
N CYS A 225 26.88 -23.08 2.27
CA CYS A 225 28.13 -23.79 2.16
C CYS A 225 28.08 -24.77 1.01
N ARG A 226 29.06 -24.70 0.10
CA ARG A 226 29.24 -25.63 -1.01
C ARG A 226 30.51 -26.41 -0.82
N TYR A 227 30.41 -27.72 -0.91
CA TYR A 227 31.53 -28.65 -0.83
C TYR A 227 31.90 -29.17 -2.23
N LEU A 228 33.17 -29.04 -2.55
CA LEU A 228 33.76 -29.51 -3.82
C LEU A 228 34.89 -30.51 -3.53
N PRO A 229 34.97 -31.63 -4.26
CA PRO A 229 36.05 -32.59 -4.09
C PRO A 229 37.40 -31.99 -4.51
N ASN A 230 38.45 -32.21 -3.74
CA ASN A 230 39.82 -31.84 -4.07
C ASN A 230 40.66 -33.08 -4.33
N ALA A 231 41.64 -32.97 -5.21
CA ALA A 231 42.52 -34.10 -5.64
C ALA A 231 43.34 -34.72 -4.50
N SER A 232 43.48 -34.01 -3.37
CA SER A 232 44.24 -34.49 -2.16
C SER A 232 43.41 -35.32 -1.19
N GLY A 233 42.19 -35.76 -1.56
CA GLY A 233 41.26 -36.46 -0.64
C GLY A 233 40.65 -35.61 0.46
N GLN A 234 40.70 -34.31 0.29
CA GLN A 234 40.06 -33.29 1.13
C GLN A 234 38.90 -32.66 0.38
N VAL A 235 38.13 -31.84 1.08
CA VAL A 235 36.98 -31.10 0.50
C VAL A 235 37.24 -29.61 0.60
N LEU A 236 37.07 -28.93 -0.51
CA LEU A 236 37.05 -27.47 -0.55
C LEU A 236 35.65 -26.99 -0.15
N ALA A 237 35.55 -26.29 0.94
CA ALA A 237 34.35 -25.66 1.43
C ALA A 237 34.33 -24.18 1.04
N ILE A 238 33.34 -23.75 0.28
CA ILE A 238 33.06 -22.34 -0.06
C ILE A 238 31.85 -21.91 0.74
N VAL A 239 32.02 -20.92 1.61
CA VAL A 239 30.98 -20.42 2.52
C VAL A 239 30.64 -19.00 2.16
N ARG A 240 29.42 -18.80 1.66
CA ARG A 240 28.89 -17.51 1.24
C ARG A 240 27.91 -16.97 2.26
N ASP A 241 28.06 -15.71 2.65
CA ASP A 241 27.03 -14.99 3.42
C ASP A 241 25.86 -14.62 2.48
N VAL A 242 24.70 -15.21 2.72
CA VAL A 242 23.46 -14.99 1.95
C VAL A 242 22.42 -14.21 2.74
N THR A 243 22.82 -13.58 3.85
CA THR A 243 21.93 -12.86 4.76
C THR A 243 21.15 -11.77 4.04
N GLN A 244 21.83 -10.92 3.27
CA GLN A 244 21.18 -9.85 2.52
C GLN A 244 20.20 -10.39 1.46
N ARG A 245 20.56 -11.48 0.76
CA ARG A 245 19.67 -12.14 -0.20
C ARG A 245 18.40 -12.64 0.49
N LYS A 246 18.54 -13.38 1.59
CA LYS A 246 17.39 -13.91 2.37
C LYS A 246 16.52 -12.80 2.94
N GLN A 247 17.10 -11.72 3.43
CA GLN A 247 16.37 -10.55 3.91
C GLN A 247 15.61 -9.86 2.78
N THR A 248 16.24 -9.71 1.61
CA THR A 248 15.59 -9.13 0.44
C THR A 248 14.44 -10.00 -0.07
N GLU A 249 14.66 -11.32 -0.16
CA GLU A 249 13.61 -12.28 -0.53
C GLU A 249 12.42 -12.24 0.45
N ALA A 250 12.69 -12.23 1.75
CA ALA A 250 11.66 -12.09 2.79
C ALA A 250 10.94 -10.74 2.72
N HIS A 251 11.66 -9.67 2.43
CA HIS A 251 11.09 -8.33 2.25
C HIS A 251 10.19 -8.26 1.00
N ILE A 252 10.67 -8.79 -0.13
CA ILE A 252 9.87 -8.89 -1.36
C ILE A 252 8.60 -9.70 -1.12
N HIS A 253 8.72 -10.85 -0.45
CA HIS A 253 7.57 -11.69 -0.10
C HIS A 253 6.59 -10.92 0.79
N ARG A 254 7.09 -10.18 1.78
CA ARG A 254 6.23 -9.36 2.65
C ARG A 254 5.52 -8.26 1.86
N LEU A 255 6.21 -7.56 0.95
CA LEU A 255 5.60 -6.54 0.10
C LEU A 255 4.59 -7.11 -0.90
N ALA A 256 4.84 -8.32 -1.41
CA ALA A 256 3.95 -8.98 -2.36
C ALA A 256 2.62 -9.42 -1.72
N TYR A 257 2.64 -9.82 -0.43
CA TYR A 257 1.50 -10.49 0.19
C TYR A 257 0.92 -9.78 1.42
N PHE A 258 1.54 -8.73 1.92
CA PHE A 258 1.08 -8.01 3.11
C PHE A 258 0.98 -6.51 2.87
N ASP A 259 -0.01 -5.88 3.48
CA ASP A 259 -0.19 -4.43 3.49
C ASP A 259 0.88 -3.77 4.39
N PRO A 260 1.67 -2.83 3.88
CA PRO A 260 2.77 -2.24 4.65
C PRO A 260 2.33 -1.36 5.81
N LEU A 261 1.09 -0.85 5.79
CA LEU A 261 0.56 0.04 6.82
C LEU A 261 0.08 -0.74 8.04
N THR A 262 -0.72 -1.78 7.81
CA THR A 262 -1.39 -2.54 8.88
C THR A 262 -0.70 -3.85 9.21
N GLY A 263 0.19 -4.34 8.33
CA GLY A 263 0.81 -5.66 8.46
C GLY A 263 -0.14 -6.84 8.19
N LEU A 264 -1.39 -6.59 7.85
CA LEU A 264 -2.36 -7.60 7.46
C LEU A 264 -2.06 -8.15 6.07
N PRO A 265 -2.53 -9.35 5.71
CA PRO A 265 -2.56 -9.81 4.34
C PRO A 265 -3.16 -8.76 3.39
N ASN A 266 -2.61 -8.65 2.17
CA ASN A 266 -3.08 -7.72 1.16
C ASN A 266 -4.09 -8.37 0.20
N ARG A 267 -4.47 -7.64 -0.86
CA ARG A 267 -5.42 -8.08 -1.88
C ARG A 267 -5.00 -9.35 -2.61
N GLU A 268 -3.72 -9.48 -2.93
CA GLU A 268 -3.17 -10.63 -3.65
C GLU A 268 -3.28 -11.90 -2.80
N TRP A 269 -2.81 -11.80 -1.56
CA TRP A 269 -2.85 -12.93 -0.63
C TRP A 269 -4.29 -13.44 -0.37
N ILE A 270 -5.24 -12.52 -0.11
CA ILE A 270 -6.61 -12.94 0.21
C ILE A 270 -7.33 -13.51 -1.01
N GLY A 271 -6.98 -13.03 -2.21
CA GLY A 271 -7.49 -13.57 -3.48
C GLY A 271 -7.06 -15.02 -3.69
N ASP A 272 -5.77 -15.31 -3.52
CA ASP A 272 -5.20 -16.66 -3.60
C ASP A 272 -5.79 -17.57 -2.53
N TYR A 273 -5.89 -17.07 -1.28
CA TYR A 273 -6.48 -17.81 -0.17
C TYR A 273 -7.94 -18.16 -0.42
N LEU A 274 -8.74 -17.20 -0.90
CA LEU A 274 -10.15 -17.42 -1.24
C LEU A 274 -10.27 -18.45 -2.36
N ALA A 275 -9.51 -18.33 -3.44
CA ALA A 275 -9.54 -19.27 -4.55
C ALA A 275 -9.16 -20.70 -4.13
N HIS A 276 -8.18 -20.83 -3.22
CA HIS A 276 -7.82 -22.12 -2.63
C HIS A 276 -8.95 -22.69 -1.76
N SER A 277 -9.51 -21.86 -0.88
CA SER A 277 -10.58 -22.24 0.05
C SER A 277 -11.85 -22.68 -0.71
N LEU A 278 -12.18 -22.03 -1.81
CA LEU A 278 -13.33 -22.40 -2.64
C LEU A 278 -13.12 -23.76 -3.35
N ARG A 279 -11.92 -24.05 -3.83
CA ARG A 279 -11.59 -25.38 -4.39
C ARG A 279 -11.75 -26.49 -3.36
N GLU A 280 -11.19 -26.29 -2.17
CA GLU A 280 -11.33 -27.24 -1.06
C GLU A 280 -12.80 -27.42 -0.64
N ALA A 281 -13.56 -26.32 -0.60
CA ALA A 281 -14.97 -26.33 -0.27
C ALA A 281 -15.80 -27.08 -1.33
N ALA A 282 -15.50 -26.93 -2.61
CA ALA A 282 -16.15 -27.65 -3.70
C ALA A 282 -15.92 -29.16 -3.59
N GLU A 283 -14.68 -29.60 -3.34
CA GLU A 283 -14.35 -31.02 -3.16
C GLU A 283 -15.06 -31.64 -1.97
N ARG A 284 -15.18 -30.90 -0.86
CA ARG A 284 -15.78 -31.38 0.39
C ARG A 284 -17.24 -31.04 0.57
N LYS A 285 -17.88 -30.41 -0.44
CA LYS A 285 -19.28 -29.90 -0.39
C LYS A 285 -19.53 -29.04 0.86
N ARG A 286 -18.63 -28.06 1.10
CA ARG A 286 -18.71 -27.14 2.24
C ARG A 286 -19.01 -25.72 1.76
N SER A 287 -19.43 -24.88 2.68
CA SER A 287 -19.61 -23.45 2.45
C SER A 287 -18.37 -22.65 2.85
N VAL A 288 -18.24 -21.46 2.27
CA VAL A 288 -17.30 -20.41 2.63
C VAL A 288 -18.07 -19.10 2.69
N ALA A 289 -17.85 -18.27 3.71
CA ALA A 289 -18.43 -16.93 3.75
C ALA A 289 -17.37 -15.89 3.53
N LEU A 290 -17.72 -14.86 2.80
CA LEU A 290 -16.89 -13.68 2.54
C LEU A 290 -17.63 -12.44 3.07
N LEU A 291 -16.93 -11.64 3.88
CA LEU A 291 -17.41 -10.34 4.33
C LEU A 291 -16.53 -9.26 3.69
N PHE A 292 -17.16 -8.32 2.99
CA PHE A 292 -16.49 -7.12 2.47
C PHE A 292 -16.86 -5.95 3.39
N ILE A 293 -15.86 -5.25 3.91
CA ILE A 293 -16.00 -4.24 4.96
C ILE A 293 -15.39 -2.95 4.46
N ASP A 294 -16.11 -1.85 4.61
CA ASP A 294 -15.65 -0.50 4.32
C ASP A 294 -15.93 0.42 5.53
N LEU A 295 -15.00 1.32 5.83
CA LEU A 295 -15.11 2.24 6.94
C LEU A 295 -15.87 3.50 6.53
N ASP A 296 -17.02 3.72 7.15
CA ASP A 296 -17.89 4.86 6.83
C ASP A 296 -17.18 6.19 7.08
N GLN A 297 -17.27 7.09 6.10
CA GLN A 297 -16.75 8.47 6.17
C GLN A 297 -15.24 8.59 6.44
N PHE A 298 -14.44 7.55 6.23
CA PHE A 298 -12.99 7.58 6.46
C PHE A 298 -12.29 8.71 5.69
N LYS A 299 -12.72 8.98 4.46
CA LYS A 299 -12.20 10.09 3.66
C LYS A 299 -12.36 11.45 4.39
N ARG A 300 -13.48 11.69 5.09
CA ARG A 300 -13.70 12.92 5.85
C ARG A 300 -12.69 13.06 6.98
N ILE A 301 -12.31 11.97 7.62
CA ILE A 301 -11.27 11.98 8.66
C ILE A 301 -9.93 12.39 8.06
N ASN A 302 -9.55 11.81 6.93
CA ASN A 302 -8.34 12.20 6.22
C ASN A 302 -8.34 13.67 5.79
N ASP A 303 -9.45 14.14 5.23
CA ASP A 303 -9.59 15.52 4.74
C ASP A 303 -9.56 16.54 5.90
N THR A 304 -10.00 16.14 7.09
CA THR A 304 -10.11 17.04 8.27
C THR A 304 -8.88 16.99 9.17
N LEU A 305 -8.32 15.80 9.45
CA LEU A 305 -7.27 15.57 10.45
C LEU A 305 -5.93 15.13 9.84
N GLY A 306 -5.89 14.99 8.51
CA GLY A 306 -4.69 14.60 7.77
C GLY A 306 -4.48 13.09 7.67
N HIS A 307 -3.68 12.69 6.68
CA HIS A 307 -3.41 11.28 6.35
C HIS A 307 -2.69 10.52 7.45
N GLU A 308 -1.83 11.18 8.25
CA GLU A 308 -1.13 10.52 9.37
C GLU A 308 -2.10 10.01 10.43
N THR A 309 -3.15 10.80 10.73
CA THR A 309 -4.22 10.40 11.65
C THR A 309 -5.03 9.23 11.09
N GLY A 310 -5.36 9.28 9.78
CA GLY A 310 -6.04 8.19 9.10
C GLY A 310 -5.24 6.90 9.08
N ASP A 311 -3.94 6.97 8.84
CA ASP A 311 -3.03 5.82 8.86
C ASP A 311 -2.95 5.17 10.25
N ALA A 312 -2.87 5.98 11.30
CA ALA A 312 -2.88 5.49 12.67
C ALA A 312 -4.22 4.83 13.04
N LEU A 313 -5.33 5.41 12.58
CA LEU A 313 -6.67 4.84 12.74
C LEU A 313 -6.79 3.48 12.03
N LEU A 314 -6.32 3.36 10.79
CA LEU A 314 -6.35 2.09 10.04
C LEU A 314 -5.57 0.98 10.73
N ARG A 315 -4.43 1.28 11.36
CA ARG A 315 -3.69 0.29 12.17
C ARG A 315 -4.53 -0.21 13.34
N GLN A 316 -5.12 0.70 14.11
CA GLN A 316 -5.97 0.35 15.25
C GLN A 316 -7.24 -0.40 14.83
N VAL A 317 -7.85 -0.04 13.69
CA VAL A 317 -8.96 -0.79 13.10
C VAL A 317 -8.52 -2.21 12.77
N GLY A 318 -7.39 -2.41 12.10
CA GLY A 318 -6.85 -3.73 11.79
C GLY A 318 -6.62 -4.58 13.04
N GLU A 319 -6.09 -4.00 14.11
CA GLU A 319 -5.90 -4.66 15.41
C GLU A 319 -7.23 -5.08 16.06
N ARG A 320 -8.23 -4.17 16.08
CA ARG A 320 -9.56 -4.47 16.63
C ARG A 320 -10.31 -5.54 15.84
N LEU A 321 -10.25 -5.46 14.51
CA LEU A 321 -10.85 -6.47 13.64
C LEU A 321 -10.19 -7.85 13.86
N THR A 322 -8.87 -7.89 13.99
CA THR A 322 -8.14 -9.13 14.30
C THR A 322 -8.57 -9.70 15.65
N ALA A 323 -8.67 -8.86 16.67
CA ALA A 323 -9.13 -9.27 18.00
C ALA A 323 -10.58 -9.76 17.99
N ALA A 324 -11.47 -9.10 17.23
CA ALA A 324 -12.87 -9.50 17.07
C ALA A 324 -13.03 -10.87 16.40
N LEU A 325 -12.11 -11.22 15.49
CA LEU A 325 -12.10 -12.53 14.83
C LEU A 325 -11.49 -13.62 15.70
N ALA A 326 -10.54 -13.29 16.59
CA ALA A 326 -9.88 -14.23 17.49
C ALA A 326 -10.70 -14.55 18.76
N GLY A 327 -11.79 -13.83 19.03
CA GLY A 327 -12.56 -13.88 20.28
C GLY A 327 -12.95 -15.28 20.72
N ASN A 328 -12.56 -15.60 21.96
CA ASN A 328 -12.95 -16.82 22.67
C ASN A 328 -14.41 -16.67 23.17
N ASP A 329 -15.35 -17.27 22.46
CA ASP A 329 -16.67 -17.47 23.05
C ASP A 329 -16.60 -18.55 24.14
N ALA A 330 -16.90 -18.16 25.39
CA ALA A 330 -17.10 -19.05 26.52
C ALA A 330 -18.29 -20.02 26.34
N GLY A 331 -18.88 -20.08 25.15
CA GLY A 331 -20.07 -20.83 24.76
C GLY A 331 -19.89 -21.92 23.69
N GLY A 332 -18.68 -22.26 23.30
CA GLY A 332 -18.34 -23.60 22.78
C GLY A 332 -18.87 -24.05 21.43
N GLN A 333 -19.55 -23.28 20.57
CA GLN A 333 -20.04 -23.78 19.29
C GLN A 333 -20.03 -22.83 18.09
N VAL A 334 -19.79 -21.53 18.26
CA VAL A 334 -19.75 -20.58 17.13
C VAL A 334 -18.32 -20.16 16.88
N ALA A 335 -17.84 -20.46 15.69
CA ALA A 335 -16.55 -20.11 15.11
C ALA A 335 -15.36 -21.04 15.35
N ARG A 336 -15.52 -22.32 15.08
CA ARG A 336 -14.38 -23.16 14.61
C ARG A 336 -13.97 -22.81 13.16
N GLY A 337 -14.53 -21.75 12.58
CA GLY A 337 -14.13 -21.22 11.29
C GLY A 337 -12.90 -20.29 11.48
N ARG A 338 -11.77 -20.66 10.87
CA ARG A 338 -10.59 -19.79 10.79
C ARG A 338 -10.94 -18.60 9.89
N GLY A 339 -11.35 -17.49 10.49
CA GLY A 339 -11.54 -16.22 9.78
C GLY A 339 -10.19 -15.63 9.41
N GLN A 340 -9.95 -15.38 8.13
CA GLN A 340 -8.77 -14.68 7.64
C GLN A 340 -9.13 -13.25 7.30
N LEU A 341 -8.42 -12.29 7.87
CA LEU A 341 -8.59 -10.86 7.64
C LEU A 341 -7.50 -10.36 6.69
N ALA A 342 -7.90 -9.51 5.76
CA ALA A 342 -6.98 -8.80 4.87
C ALA A 342 -7.43 -7.34 4.69
N ARG A 343 -6.49 -6.46 4.37
CA ARG A 343 -6.76 -5.11 3.89
C ARG A 343 -6.51 -5.04 2.39
N VAL A 344 -7.53 -4.61 1.63
CA VAL A 344 -7.49 -4.64 0.15
C VAL A 344 -6.94 -3.34 -0.43
N GLY A 345 -7.16 -2.24 0.29
CA GLY A 345 -6.70 -0.90 -0.07
C GLY A 345 -7.57 0.18 0.58
N GLY A 346 -7.06 1.39 0.73
CA GLY A 346 -7.83 2.47 1.35
C GLY A 346 -8.39 2.11 2.72
N ASP A 347 -9.70 2.17 2.84
CA ASP A 347 -10.53 1.85 4.01
C ASP A 347 -11.25 0.50 3.90
N GLU A 348 -10.88 -0.35 2.91
CA GLU A 348 -11.52 -1.63 2.62
C GLU A 348 -10.79 -2.80 3.28
N PHE A 349 -11.57 -3.67 3.93
CA PHE A 349 -11.09 -4.92 4.54
C PHE A 349 -11.95 -6.10 4.05
N ILE A 350 -11.34 -7.29 4.01
CA ILE A 350 -12.05 -8.53 3.67
C ILE A 350 -11.83 -9.55 4.77
N VAL A 351 -12.89 -10.27 5.12
CA VAL A 351 -12.83 -11.45 5.97
C VAL A 351 -13.33 -12.67 5.20
N VAL A 352 -12.54 -13.74 5.19
CA VAL A 352 -12.92 -15.03 4.62
C VAL A 352 -13.08 -16.03 5.75
N ILE A 353 -14.26 -16.63 5.88
CA ILE A 353 -14.58 -17.62 6.92
C ILE A 353 -14.71 -19.00 6.24
N THR A 354 -13.88 -19.94 6.69
CA THR A 354 -13.88 -21.33 6.21
C THR A 354 -14.44 -22.28 7.29
N GLY A 355 -14.73 -23.52 6.95
CA GLY A 355 -15.17 -24.53 7.93
C GLY A 355 -16.68 -24.74 7.97
N GLN A 356 -17.36 -24.46 6.88
CA GLN A 356 -18.79 -24.64 6.68
C GLN A 356 -19.68 -23.60 7.42
N PRO A 357 -19.40 -22.29 7.27
CA PRO A 357 -20.24 -21.25 7.87
C PRO A 357 -21.64 -21.23 7.29
N THR A 358 -22.62 -20.93 8.14
CA THR A 358 -23.98 -20.56 7.74
C THR A 358 -24.12 -19.05 7.58
N VAL A 359 -25.26 -18.58 7.06
CA VAL A 359 -25.57 -17.14 7.03
C VAL A 359 -25.52 -16.55 8.44
N ALA A 360 -26.12 -17.21 9.42
CA ALA A 360 -26.14 -16.76 10.81
C ALA A 360 -24.73 -16.65 11.42
N ASP A 361 -23.81 -17.57 11.07
CA ASP A 361 -22.42 -17.49 11.52
C ASP A 361 -21.71 -16.25 10.95
N ALA A 362 -21.94 -15.95 9.67
CA ALA A 362 -21.38 -14.78 9.02
C ALA A 362 -21.97 -13.47 9.59
N GLU A 363 -23.28 -13.43 9.85
CA GLU A 363 -23.95 -12.31 10.51
C GLU A 363 -23.43 -12.09 11.93
N ALA A 364 -23.23 -13.15 12.71
CA ALA A 364 -22.64 -13.06 14.04
C ALA A 364 -21.21 -12.48 14.02
N VAL A 365 -20.42 -12.83 13.00
CA VAL A 365 -19.10 -12.20 12.78
C VAL A 365 -19.25 -10.73 12.43
N ALA A 366 -20.17 -10.36 11.54
CA ALA A 366 -20.43 -8.97 11.18
C ALA A 366 -20.86 -8.13 12.38
N GLN A 367 -21.75 -8.65 13.24
CA GLN A 367 -22.17 -7.99 14.49
C GLN A 367 -20.99 -7.78 15.46
N ARG A 368 -20.11 -8.76 15.61
CA ARG A 368 -18.90 -8.60 16.44
C ARG A 368 -17.96 -7.53 15.90
N ILE A 369 -17.79 -7.46 14.59
CA ILE A 369 -17.01 -6.43 13.92
C ILE A 369 -17.62 -5.05 14.20
N GLN A 370 -18.92 -4.89 14.03
CA GLN A 370 -19.62 -3.65 14.35
C GLN A 370 -19.42 -3.24 15.82
N ALA A 371 -19.64 -4.16 16.75
CA ALA A 371 -19.46 -3.92 18.18
C ALA A 371 -18.02 -3.51 18.53
N ALA A 372 -17.02 -4.11 17.89
CA ALA A 372 -15.61 -3.78 18.11
C ALA A 372 -15.24 -2.36 17.65
N LEU A 373 -15.94 -1.81 16.65
CA LEU A 373 -15.66 -0.49 16.09
C LEU A 373 -16.50 0.65 16.72
N VAL A 374 -17.58 0.32 17.45
CA VAL A 374 -18.41 1.32 18.17
C VAL A 374 -17.60 2.08 19.24
N THR A 375 -16.62 1.42 19.86
CA THR A 375 -15.78 2.08 20.87
C THR A 375 -14.90 3.14 20.20
N PRO A 376 -14.91 4.40 20.66
CA PRO A 376 -14.10 5.46 20.09
C PRO A 376 -12.62 5.11 19.98
N PHE A 377 -11.96 5.64 18.98
CA PHE A 377 -10.52 5.58 18.79
C PHE A 377 -9.89 6.85 19.34
N LEU A 378 -8.93 6.72 20.25
CA LEU A 378 -8.19 7.85 20.78
C LEU A 378 -6.96 8.14 19.91
N GLN A 379 -6.97 9.26 19.19
CA GLN A 379 -5.86 9.63 18.31
C GLN A 379 -5.59 11.15 18.37
N GLY A 380 -4.35 11.51 18.71
CA GLY A 380 -3.94 12.92 18.75
C GLY A 380 -4.76 13.82 19.70
N GLY A 381 -5.40 13.25 20.73
CA GLY A 381 -6.28 13.95 21.64
C GLY A 381 -7.74 14.06 21.20
N TYR A 382 -8.08 13.46 20.06
CA TYR A 382 -9.45 13.37 19.53
C TYR A 382 -10.05 12.00 19.78
N GLU A 383 -11.34 11.96 20.09
CA GLU A 383 -12.15 10.75 20.10
C GLU A 383 -12.82 10.59 18.73
N LEU A 384 -12.37 9.58 17.96
CA LEU A 384 -12.87 9.30 16.62
C LEU A 384 -13.81 8.10 16.67
N VAL A 385 -15.01 8.26 16.15
CA VAL A 385 -15.96 7.15 15.96
C VAL A 385 -16.00 6.80 14.48
N VAL A 386 -15.75 5.53 14.16
CA VAL A 386 -15.81 4.99 12.80
C VAL A 386 -16.70 3.77 12.81
N THR A 387 -17.65 3.73 11.89
CA THR A 387 -18.57 2.60 11.74
C THR A 387 -18.26 1.82 10.47
N PRO A 388 -18.53 0.50 10.42
CA PRO A 388 -18.34 -0.30 9.23
C PRO A 388 -19.65 -0.49 8.46
N SER A 389 -19.57 -0.40 7.14
CA SER A 389 -20.59 -0.98 6.24
C SER A 389 -20.08 -2.32 5.73
N ILE A 390 -20.87 -3.38 5.89
CA ILE A 390 -20.45 -4.77 5.64
C ILE A 390 -21.37 -5.44 4.64
N GLY A 391 -20.80 -6.07 3.62
CA GLY A 391 -21.50 -6.95 2.69
C GLY A 391 -21.07 -8.40 2.87
N ILE A 392 -22.02 -9.31 2.88
CA ILE A 392 -21.83 -10.75 3.13
C ILE A 392 -22.24 -11.55 1.91
N ALA A 393 -21.34 -12.43 1.44
CA ALA A 393 -21.65 -13.41 0.40
C ALA A 393 -21.19 -14.80 0.81
N LEU A 394 -21.98 -15.83 0.46
CA LEU A 394 -21.72 -17.24 0.78
C LEU A 394 -21.52 -18.06 -0.49
N TYR A 395 -20.49 -18.91 -0.47
CA TYR A 395 -20.32 -19.97 -1.44
C TYR A 395 -21.06 -21.24 -0.96
N PRO A 396 -21.74 -21.97 -1.84
CA PRO A 396 -21.90 -21.74 -3.28
C PRO A 396 -23.14 -20.87 -3.67
N GLU A 397 -23.97 -20.46 -2.71
CA GLU A 397 -25.28 -19.84 -2.92
C GLU A 397 -25.18 -18.48 -3.64
N HIS A 398 -24.19 -17.69 -3.27
CA HIS A 398 -23.99 -16.32 -3.75
C HIS A 398 -22.85 -16.17 -4.77
N GLY A 399 -22.31 -17.29 -5.28
CA GLY A 399 -21.27 -17.29 -6.31
C GLY A 399 -20.52 -18.61 -6.39
N SER A 400 -20.13 -19.01 -7.61
CA SER A 400 -19.39 -20.25 -7.88
C SER A 400 -17.87 -20.08 -7.90
N ASP A 401 -17.38 -18.86 -7.95
CA ASP A 401 -15.96 -18.50 -8.06
C ASP A 401 -15.64 -17.26 -7.21
N ALA A 402 -14.33 -17.03 -6.99
CA ALA A 402 -13.84 -15.96 -6.14
C ALA A 402 -14.23 -14.57 -6.63
N GLN A 403 -14.21 -14.34 -7.94
CA GLN A 403 -14.52 -13.04 -8.52
C GLN A 403 -16.01 -12.70 -8.35
N THR A 404 -16.87 -13.66 -8.60
CA THR A 404 -18.33 -13.52 -8.42
C THR A 404 -18.67 -13.29 -6.95
N LEU A 405 -18.03 -14.04 -6.03
CA LEU A 405 -18.28 -13.91 -4.60
C LEU A 405 -17.83 -12.53 -4.07
N LEU A 406 -16.65 -12.06 -4.48
CA LEU A 406 -16.15 -10.74 -4.14
C LEU A 406 -17.06 -9.63 -4.65
N LYS A 407 -17.46 -9.70 -5.93
CA LYS A 407 -18.38 -8.73 -6.54
C LYS A 407 -19.73 -8.67 -5.80
N ASN A 408 -20.25 -9.82 -5.39
CA ASN A 408 -21.55 -9.90 -4.75
C ASN A 408 -21.48 -9.42 -3.29
N ALA A 409 -20.39 -9.68 -2.57
CA ALA A 409 -20.16 -9.12 -1.25
C ALA A 409 -19.98 -7.60 -1.29
N ASP A 410 -19.22 -7.08 -2.26
CA ASP A 410 -19.03 -5.63 -2.48
C ASP A 410 -20.38 -4.95 -2.80
N GLY A 411 -21.22 -5.55 -3.69
CA GLY A 411 -22.56 -5.06 -3.96
C GLY A 411 -23.45 -5.00 -2.72
N ALA A 412 -23.36 -5.98 -1.84
CA ALA A 412 -24.08 -6.00 -0.57
C ALA A 412 -23.55 -4.95 0.42
N MET A 413 -22.26 -4.72 0.46
CA MET A 413 -21.63 -3.65 1.27
C MET A 413 -22.10 -2.28 0.78
N TYR A 414 -22.13 -2.06 -0.53
CA TYR A 414 -22.63 -0.81 -1.09
C TYR A 414 -24.12 -0.57 -0.73
N GLU A 415 -24.98 -1.60 -0.75
CA GLU A 415 -26.36 -1.50 -0.27
C GLU A 415 -26.44 -1.18 1.22
N SER A 416 -25.51 -1.71 2.04
CA SER A 416 -25.38 -1.34 3.46
C SER A 416 -25.11 0.16 3.62
N LYS A 417 -24.19 0.72 2.83
CA LYS A 417 -23.92 2.18 2.83
C LYS A 417 -25.16 3.00 2.44
N ALA A 418 -25.87 2.53 1.40
CA ALA A 418 -27.04 3.20 0.88
C ALA A 418 -28.23 3.18 1.84
N SER A 419 -28.35 2.14 2.65
CA SER A 419 -29.46 1.94 3.60
C SER A 419 -29.23 2.58 4.97
N GLY A 420 -28.25 3.53 5.11
CA GLY A 420 -28.02 4.27 6.35
C GLY A 420 -26.67 4.00 7.01
N ARG A 421 -25.77 3.23 6.41
CA ARG A 421 -24.43 2.88 6.97
C ARG A 421 -24.50 2.11 8.29
N ASN A 422 -23.36 1.83 8.90
CA ASN A 422 -23.24 1.13 10.19
C ASN A 422 -24.10 -0.13 10.31
N GLN A 423 -24.17 -0.92 9.25
CA GLN A 423 -24.97 -2.15 9.20
C GLN A 423 -24.29 -3.18 8.31
N PHE A 424 -24.83 -4.39 8.31
CA PHE A 424 -24.43 -5.41 7.34
C PHE A 424 -25.62 -5.80 6.45
N ARG A 425 -25.32 -6.28 5.26
CA ARG A 425 -26.28 -6.86 4.31
C ARG A 425 -25.76 -8.16 3.77
N VAL A 426 -26.64 -9.15 3.74
CA VAL A 426 -26.37 -10.41 3.03
C VAL A 426 -26.78 -10.22 1.57
N TYR A 427 -25.92 -10.66 0.66
CA TYR A 427 -26.20 -10.60 -0.76
C TYR A 427 -27.50 -11.34 -1.10
N THR A 428 -28.31 -10.72 -1.92
CA THR A 428 -29.43 -11.33 -2.62
C THR A 428 -29.43 -10.84 -4.06
N SER A 429 -30.04 -11.57 -4.97
CA SER A 429 -30.16 -11.13 -6.37
C SER A 429 -30.86 -9.77 -6.51
N ALA A 430 -31.79 -9.44 -5.59
CA ALA A 430 -32.43 -8.13 -5.50
C ALA A 430 -31.48 -7.00 -5.17
N VAL A 431 -30.45 -7.23 -4.34
CA VAL A 431 -29.40 -6.25 -3.99
C VAL A 431 -28.62 -5.83 -5.23
N ASN A 432 -28.19 -6.79 -6.04
CA ASN A 432 -27.45 -6.49 -7.27
C ASN A 432 -28.31 -5.71 -8.28
N ALA A 433 -29.59 -6.07 -8.41
CA ALA A 433 -30.53 -5.34 -9.28
C ALA A 433 -30.71 -3.88 -8.82
N ARG A 434 -30.76 -3.62 -7.50
CA ARG A 434 -30.85 -2.27 -6.93
C ARG A 434 -29.57 -1.47 -7.16
N ALA A 435 -28.41 -2.08 -6.94
CA ALA A 435 -27.12 -1.41 -7.16
C ALA A 435 -26.94 -1.00 -8.64
N LEU A 436 -27.28 -1.89 -9.58
CA LEU A 436 -27.26 -1.59 -11.02
C LEU A 436 -28.29 -0.51 -11.40
N LYS A 437 -29.53 -0.58 -10.84
CA LYS A 437 -30.55 0.44 -11.03
C LYS A 437 -30.06 1.81 -10.57
N ARG A 438 -29.37 1.87 -9.43
CA ARG A 438 -28.84 3.10 -8.84
C ARG A 438 -27.73 3.71 -9.69
N LEU A 439 -26.77 2.90 -10.16
CA LEU A 439 -25.70 3.36 -11.06
C LEU A 439 -26.28 3.89 -12.38
N SER A 440 -27.30 3.21 -12.94
CA SER A 440 -28.04 3.68 -14.11
C SER A 440 -28.74 5.02 -13.84
N LEU A 441 -29.39 5.15 -12.67
CA LEU A 441 -30.06 6.38 -12.24
C LEU A 441 -29.09 7.55 -12.09
N GLU A 442 -27.88 7.33 -11.57
CA GLU A 442 -26.85 8.38 -11.46
C GLU A 442 -26.48 8.95 -12.83
N MET A 443 -26.16 8.08 -13.79
CA MET A 443 -25.83 8.52 -15.14
C MET A 443 -27.01 9.21 -15.85
N GLU A 444 -28.21 8.68 -15.64
CA GLU A 444 -29.43 9.21 -16.24
C GLU A 444 -29.85 10.54 -15.61
N LEU A 445 -29.69 10.72 -14.28
CA LEU A 445 -30.03 11.96 -13.58
C LEU A 445 -29.18 13.16 -14.04
N ARG A 446 -27.89 12.96 -14.28
CA ARG A 446 -27.02 14.01 -14.83
C ARG A 446 -27.51 14.47 -16.21
N ARG A 447 -27.88 13.51 -17.07
CA ARG A 447 -28.46 13.80 -18.39
C ARG A 447 -29.84 14.42 -18.29
N ALA A 448 -30.66 14.00 -17.32
CA ALA A 448 -31.99 14.52 -17.09
C ALA A 448 -31.97 16.01 -16.73
N PHE A 449 -30.98 16.41 -15.92
CA PHE A 449 -30.76 17.82 -15.56
C PHE A 449 -30.37 18.66 -16.78
N GLU A 450 -29.46 18.13 -17.63
CA GLU A 450 -29.04 18.81 -18.88
C GLU A 450 -30.16 18.88 -19.95
N ASN A 451 -31.04 17.87 -19.99
CA ASN A 451 -32.09 17.74 -21.02
C ASN A 451 -33.49 18.20 -20.55
N GLU A 452 -33.57 18.98 -19.49
CA GLU A 452 -34.83 19.54 -18.95
C GLU A 452 -35.94 18.48 -18.68
N GLN A 453 -35.55 17.29 -18.22
CA GLN A 453 -36.50 16.20 -17.85
C GLN A 453 -37.05 16.34 -16.44
N LEU A 454 -36.54 17.31 -15.68
CA LEU A 454 -37.01 17.66 -14.36
C LEU A 454 -38.12 18.70 -14.46
N GLU A 455 -39.19 18.49 -13.74
CA GLU A 455 -40.33 19.41 -13.65
C GLU A 455 -40.63 19.72 -12.19
N LEU A 456 -41.19 20.92 -11.95
CA LEU A 456 -41.64 21.35 -10.64
C LEU A 456 -43.15 21.26 -10.56
N TYR A 457 -43.64 20.53 -9.58
CA TYR A 457 -45.03 20.40 -9.25
C TYR A 457 -45.30 21.12 -7.95
N TYR A 458 -46.52 21.55 -7.72
CA TYR A 458 -46.95 22.29 -6.55
C TYR A 458 -48.05 21.57 -5.84
N GLN A 459 -47.84 21.25 -4.55
CA GLN A 459 -48.88 20.64 -3.71
C GLN A 459 -49.50 21.74 -2.85
N PRO A 460 -50.84 22.01 -3.03
CA PRO A 460 -51.49 23.08 -2.28
C PRO A 460 -51.58 22.77 -0.79
N GLN A 461 -51.36 23.83 0.02
CA GLN A 461 -51.56 23.84 1.48
C GLN A 461 -52.80 24.66 1.80
N TYR A 462 -53.69 24.14 2.62
CA TYR A 462 -54.94 24.76 2.95
C TYR A 462 -55.04 25.07 4.46
N ASP A 463 -55.66 26.19 4.79
CA ASP A 463 -56.05 26.49 6.16
C ASP A 463 -57.05 25.38 6.61
N SER A 464 -56.76 24.77 7.73
CA SER A 464 -57.52 23.60 8.19
C SER A 464 -59.00 23.90 8.47
N HIS A 465 -59.33 25.13 8.90
CA HIS A 465 -60.67 25.56 9.27
C HIS A 465 -61.47 26.10 8.07
N SER A 466 -60.91 27.08 7.41
CA SER A 466 -61.59 27.78 6.28
C SER A 466 -61.46 27.08 4.95
N LEU A 467 -60.53 26.13 4.81
CA LEU A 467 -60.18 25.42 3.61
C LEU A 467 -59.72 26.38 2.45
N LYS A 468 -59.26 27.55 2.80
CA LYS A 468 -58.68 28.50 1.82
C LYS A 468 -57.23 28.12 1.54
N LEU A 469 -56.84 28.32 0.28
CA LEU A 469 -55.44 28.13 -0.10
C LEU A 469 -54.52 29.11 0.67
N ALA A 470 -53.56 28.57 1.39
CA ALA A 470 -52.66 29.32 2.25
C ALA A 470 -51.21 29.29 1.79
N GLY A 471 -50.79 28.25 1.08
CA GLY A 471 -49.46 28.02 0.58
C GLY A 471 -49.39 26.91 -0.47
N ALA A 472 -48.20 26.62 -0.95
CA ALA A 472 -47.94 25.39 -1.71
C ALA A 472 -46.50 24.93 -1.51
N GLU A 473 -46.31 23.63 -1.49
CA GLU A 473 -44.98 23.04 -1.50
C GLU A 473 -44.54 22.72 -2.94
N ALA A 474 -43.32 23.16 -3.29
CA ALA A 474 -42.70 22.90 -4.58
C ALA A 474 -41.97 21.56 -4.56
N LEU A 475 -42.50 20.60 -5.27
CA LEU A 475 -42.05 19.22 -5.28
C LEU A 475 -41.45 18.85 -6.64
N LEU A 476 -40.22 18.38 -6.61
CA LEU A 476 -39.50 17.95 -7.79
C LEU A 476 -40.10 16.66 -8.38
N ARG A 477 -40.21 16.60 -9.71
CA ARG A 477 -40.63 15.41 -10.45
C ARG A 477 -39.67 15.15 -11.58
N TRP A 478 -39.37 13.87 -11.83
CA TRP A 478 -38.53 13.46 -12.96
C TRP A 478 -39.33 12.56 -13.89
N PHE A 479 -39.49 13.01 -15.13
CA PHE A 479 -40.16 12.28 -16.19
C PHE A 479 -39.14 11.72 -17.17
N HIS A 480 -38.78 10.45 -16.96
CA HIS A 480 -37.82 9.77 -17.82
C HIS A 480 -38.51 9.33 -19.13
N PRO A 481 -37.92 9.58 -20.32
CA PRO A 481 -38.56 9.31 -21.63
C PRO A 481 -39.02 7.85 -21.82
N GLN A 482 -38.33 6.88 -21.22
CA GLN A 482 -38.60 5.45 -21.38
C GLN A 482 -39.24 4.82 -20.15
N ARG A 483 -39.01 5.36 -18.93
CA ARG A 483 -39.47 4.78 -17.66
C ARG A 483 -40.69 5.49 -17.05
N GLY A 484 -41.09 6.59 -17.66
CA GLY A 484 -42.16 7.43 -17.09
C GLY A 484 -41.65 8.21 -15.85
N GLN A 485 -42.52 8.46 -14.92
CA GLN A 485 -42.19 9.18 -13.68
C GLN A 485 -41.32 8.31 -12.74
N ILE A 486 -40.14 8.82 -12.41
CA ILE A 486 -39.24 8.20 -11.43
C ILE A 486 -39.66 8.67 -10.03
N PRO A 487 -39.76 7.75 -9.03
CA PRO A 487 -40.06 8.13 -7.65
C PRO A 487 -39.05 9.15 -7.11
N THR A 488 -39.54 10.19 -6.43
CA THR A 488 -38.70 11.29 -5.95
C THR A 488 -37.62 10.81 -4.97
N GLY A 489 -37.96 9.93 -4.06
CA GLY A 489 -37.00 9.37 -3.08
C GLY A 489 -35.84 8.61 -3.75
N ASP A 490 -36.12 7.88 -4.86
CA ASP A 490 -35.08 7.11 -5.56
C ASP A 490 -33.96 8.02 -6.14
N PHE A 491 -34.32 9.13 -6.75
CA PHE A 491 -33.33 9.98 -7.43
C PHE A 491 -32.79 11.11 -6.55
N VAL A 492 -33.54 11.58 -5.55
CA VAL A 492 -33.03 12.56 -4.56
C VAL A 492 -31.90 11.96 -3.76
N ALA A 493 -32.03 10.72 -3.29
CA ALA A 493 -30.94 10.02 -2.60
C ALA A 493 -29.68 9.92 -3.45
N VAL A 494 -29.82 9.61 -4.75
CA VAL A 494 -28.70 9.59 -5.70
C VAL A 494 -28.11 10.99 -5.92
N ALA A 495 -28.96 12.02 -6.03
CA ALA A 495 -28.51 13.41 -6.17
C ALA A 495 -27.71 13.90 -4.96
N GLU A 496 -28.10 13.51 -3.74
CA GLU A 496 -27.37 13.84 -2.51
C GLU A 496 -25.99 13.17 -2.47
N GLU A 497 -25.89 11.90 -2.79
CA GLU A 497 -24.61 11.18 -2.79
C GLU A 497 -23.64 11.71 -3.83
N THR A 498 -24.13 12.00 -5.03
CA THR A 498 -23.31 12.46 -6.16
C THR A 498 -22.98 13.96 -6.07
N GLY A 499 -23.68 14.70 -5.20
CA GLY A 499 -23.54 16.14 -5.07
C GLY A 499 -24.32 16.97 -6.08
N LEU A 500 -25.12 16.34 -6.93
CA LEU A 500 -25.99 17.03 -7.87
C LEU A 500 -27.15 17.75 -7.17
N ILE A 501 -27.46 17.38 -5.93
CA ILE A 501 -28.58 17.96 -5.18
C ILE A 501 -28.48 19.49 -5.06
N GLY A 502 -27.27 20.04 -4.92
CA GLY A 502 -27.06 21.47 -4.83
C GLY A 502 -27.38 22.23 -6.12
N ASP A 503 -27.09 21.64 -7.27
CA ASP A 503 -27.45 22.24 -8.56
C ASP A 503 -28.94 22.09 -8.83
N ILE A 504 -29.52 20.97 -8.45
CA ILE A 504 -30.96 20.71 -8.50
C ILE A 504 -31.71 21.69 -7.59
N GLY A 505 -31.26 21.92 -6.35
CA GLY A 505 -31.85 22.86 -5.43
C GLY A 505 -31.86 24.30 -5.98
N ARG A 506 -30.76 24.73 -6.56
CA ARG A 506 -30.68 26.02 -7.24
C ARG A 506 -31.67 26.12 -8.40
N TRP A 507 -31.70 25.09 -9.25
CA TRP A 507 -32.64 25.03 -10.38
C TRP A 507 -34.09 25.04 -9.89
N THR A 508 -34.44 24.33 -8.83
CA THR A 508 -35.76 24.31 -8.22
C THR A 508 -36.19 25.73 -7.82
N LEU A 509 -35.31 26.44 -7.10
CA LEU A 509 -35.61 27.80 -6.68
C LEU A 509 -35.75 28.76 -7.88
N GLN A 510 -34.87 28.67 -8.90
CA GLN A 510 -34.98 29.44 -10.14
C GLN A 510 -36.25 29.13 -10.89
N ARG A 511 -36.70 27.88 -10.92
CA ARG A 511 -37.95 27.48 -11.55
C ARG A 511 -39.14 28.02 -10.80
N ALA A 512 -39.16 27.92 -9.48
CA ALA A 512 -40.19 28.52 -8.63
C ALA A 512 -40.30 30.05 -8.83
N CYS A 513 -39.17 30.73 -8.90
CA CYS A 513 -39.15 32.18 -9.22
C CYS A 513 -39.81 32.49 -10.59
N ARG A 514 -39.50 31.73 -11.63
CA ARG A 514 -40.10 31.90 -12.98
C ARG A 514 -41.61 31.65 -12.96
N ASP A 515 -42.07 30.62 -12.27
CA ASP A 515 -43.49 30.30 -12.16
C ASP A 515 -44.25 31.38 -11.35
N LEU A 516 -43.64 31.87 -10.24
CA LEU A 516 -44.18 33.01 -9.48
C LEU A 516 -44.33 34.28 -10.31
N HIS A 517 -43.35 34.63 -11.13
CA HIS A 517 -43.45 35.77 -12.05
C HIS A 517 -44.62 35.59 -13.00
N ARG A 518 -44.73 34.43 -13.67
CA ARG A 518 -45.81 34.13 -14.61
C ARG A 518 -47.19 34.24 -13.95
N TRP A 519 -47.36 33.83 -12.70
CA TRP A 519 -48.62 33.92 -11.97
C TRP A 519 -48.93 35.39 -11.58
N ARG A 520 -47.94 36.14 -11.12
CA ARG A 520 -48.09 37.54 -10.77
C ARG A 520 -48.39 38.42 -12.00
N ASP A 521 -47.74 38.16 -13.14
CA ASP A 521 -47.98 38.86 -14.40
C ASP A 521 -49.42 38.59 -14.92
N ALA A 522 -49.98 37.44 -14.56
CA ALA A 522 -51.38 37.14 -14.81
C ALA A 522 -52.35 37.80 -13.81
N GLY A 523 -51.87 38.62 -12.90
CA GLY A 523 -52.65 39.35 -11.89
C GLY A 523 -53.16 38.50 -10.73
N LEU A 524 -52.51 37.33 -10.49
CA LEU A 524 -52.92 36.43 -9.43
C LEU A 524 -52.23 36.72 -8.10
N THR A 525 -52.95 36.61 -6.99
CA THR A 525 -52.34 36.62 -5.66
C THR A 525 -51.72 35.26 -5.37
N VAL A 526 -50.41 35.26 -5.21
CA VAL A 526 -49.66 34.02 -4.99
C VAL A 526 -49.38 33.86 -3.50
N PRO A 527 -49.73 32.73 -2.90
CA PRO A 527 -49.35 32.40 -1.52
C PRO A 527 -47.84 32.12 -1.43
N SER A 528 -47.32 31.89 -0.21
CA SER A 528 -45.94 31.47 -0.04
C SER A 528 -45.67 30.10 -0.67
N ILE A 529 -44.48 29.91 -1.21
CA ILE A 529 -44.04 28.68 -1.82
C ILE A 529 -42.95 28.07 -0.92
N ALA A 530 -43.20 26.90 -0.41
CA ALA A 530 -42.23 26.12 0.34
C ALA A 530 -41.29 25.37 -0.61
N VAL A 531 -40.00 25.42 -0.32
CA VAL A 531 -38.94 24.79 -1.12
C VAL A 531 -38.01 24.01 -0.21
N ASN A 532 -37.83 22.74 -0.52
CA ASN A 532 -36.94 21.85 0.22
C ASN A 532 -35.46 22.22 -0.01
N VAL A 533 -34.68 22.32 1.09
CA VAL A 533 -33.25 22.58 1.08
C VAL A 533 -32.51 21.33 1.56
N SER A 534 -31.59 20.84 0.75
CA SER A 534 -30.80 19.67 1.12
C SER A 534 -29.86 19.93 2.30
N GLY A 535 -29.67 18.93 3.15
CA GLY A 535 -28.73 19.02 4.25
C GLY A 535 -27.30 19.36 3.82
N ARG A 536 -26.90 18.86 2.68
CA ARG A 536 -25.58 19.13 2.11
C ARG A 536 -25.39 20.58 1.66
N ASP A 537 -26.44 21.21 1.14
CA ASP A 537 -26.40 22.63 0.79
C ASP A 537 -26.47 23.51 2.04
N PHE A 538 -27.30 23.14 2.98
CA PHE A 538 -27.47 23.90 4.23
C PHE A 538 -26.18 23.96 5.05
N MET A 539 -25.39 22.88 5.09
CA MET A 539 -24.12 22.82 5.81
C MET A 539 -22.97 23.60 5.13
N ARG A 540 -23.18 24.20 3.99
CA ARG A 540 -22.16 25.00 3.32
C ARG A 540 -22.10 26.42 3.92
N GLN A 541 -20.89 26.92 4.06
CA GLN A 541 -20.67 28.29 4.56
C GLN A 541 -21.28 29.38 3.66
N ASP A 542 -21.48 29.07 2.35
CA ASP A 542 -22.00 30.00 1.36
C ASP A 542 -23.51 29.81 1.06
N VAL A 543 -24.24 29.07 1.92
CA VAL A 543 -25.67 28.73 1.69
C VAL A 543 -26.53 29.98 1.50
N LEU A 544 -26.40 30.96 2.38
CA LEU A 544 -27.14 32.23 2.26
C LEU A 544 -26.87 32.90 0.91
N LEU A 545 -25.60 33.08 0.53
CA LEU A 545 -25.23 33.73 -0.71
C LEU A 545 -25.80 33.03 -1.95
N ARG A 546 -25.82 31.68 -1.91
CA ARG A 546 -26.34 30.88 -3.04
C ARG A 546 -27.84 30.99 -3.19
N ILE A 547 -28.58 30.96 -2.08
CA ILE A 547 -30.04 31.02 -2.10
C ILE A 547 -30.50 32.46 -2.35
N SER A 548 -29.96 33.47 -1.63
CA SER A 548 -30.36 34.86 -1.75
C SER A 548 -30.13 35.40 -3.14
N LYS A 549 -28.97 35.07 -3.75
CA LYS A 549 -28.65 35.50 -5.11
C LYS A 549 -29.71 35.13 -6.15
N VAL A 550 -30.29 33.93 -6.05
CA VAL A 550 -31.34 33.47 -7.00
C VAL A 550 -32.60 34.34 -6.87
N VAL A 551 -32.99 34.66 -5.62
CA VAL A 551 -34.20 35.44 -5.35
C VAL A 551 -33.99 36.91 -5.67
N GLU A 552 -32.79 37.46 -5.39
CA GLU A 552 -32.42 38.85 -5.77
C GLU A 552 -32.39 39.01 -7.30
N GLU A 553 -31.76 38.10 -8.04
CA GLU A 553 -31.74 38.12 -9.51
C GLU A 553 -33.14 38.01 -10.11
N ALA A 554 -34.05 37.33 -9.44
CA ALA A 554 -35.45 37.23 -9.82
C ALA A 554 -36.28 38.48 -9.38
N HIS A 555 -35.73 39.42 -8.64
CA HIS A 555 -36.44 40.61 -8.14
C HIS A 555 -37.75 40.25 -7.39
N LEU A 556 -37.75 39.16 -6.63
CA LEU A 556 -38.88 38.72 -5.79
C LEU A 556 -38.59 38.94 -4.30
N PRO A 557 -39.59 39.28 -3.49
CA PRO A 557 -39.40 39.34 -2.06
C PRO A 557 -39.13 37.92 -1.46
N ALA A 558 -38.12 37.80 -0.61
CA ALA A 558 -37.77 36.53 0.02
C ALA A 558 -38.94 35.93 0.86
N SER A 559 -39.82 36.79 1.35
CA SER A 559 -41.00 36.39 2.14
C SER A 559 -42.05 35.59 1.38
N LEU A 560 -41.90 35.48 0.03
CA LEU A 560 -42.71 34.56 -0.78
C LEU A 560 -42.19 33.11 -0.71
N PHE A 561 -41.00 32.91 -0.15
CA PHE A 561 -40.38 31.58 -0.05
C PHE A 561 -40.29 31.13 1.41
N GLU A 562 -40.69 29.90 1.66
CA GLU A 562 -40.43 29.16 2.87
C GLU A 562 -39.40 28.07 2.58
N LEU A 563 -38.29 28.05 3.34
CA LEU A 563 -37.24 27.06 3.18
C LEU A 563 -37.47 25.92 4.16
N GLU A 564 -37.63 24.72 3.65
CA GLU A 564 -37.89 23.50 4.44
C GLU A 564 -36.60 22.72 4.66
N LEU A 565 -36.37 22.33 5.90
CA LEU A 565 -35.18 21.59 6.35
C LEU A 565 -35.63 20.42 7.23
N THR A 566 -35.15 19.23 6.96
CA THR A 566 -35.49 18.07 7.81
C THR A 566 -34.88 18.20 9.22
N GLU A 567 -35.54 17.62 10.20
CA GLU A 567 -35.08 17.59 11.60
C GLU A 567 -33.64 17.09 11.72
N GLY A 568 -33.31 16.00 11.01
CA GLY A 568 -31.98 15.38 11.05
C GLY A 568 -30.84 16.30 10.56
N VAL A 569 -31.11 17.21 9.63
CA VAL A 569 -30.14 18.18 9.14
C VAL A 569 -29.81 19.22 10.19
N LEU A 570 -30.82 19.72 10.88
CA LEU A 570 -30.66 20.75 11.93
C LEU A 570 -29.85 20.24 13.13
N MET A 571 -29.87 18.94 13.37
CA MET A 571 -29.17 18.31 14.51
C MET A 571 -27.70 17.94 14.19
N GLN A 572 -27.23 17.99 12.94
CA GLN A 572 -25.85 17.64 12.59
C GLN A 572 -24.80 18.64 13.06
N ASP A 573 -25.11 19.94 12.96
CA ASP A 573 -24.26 21.03 13.46
C ASP A 573 -25.16 22.15 14.02
N VAL A 574 -25.46 22.06 15.28
CA VAL A 574 -26.43 22.97 15.94
C VAL A 574 -25.96 24.42 15.91
N GLU A 575 -24.68 24.68 16.18
CA GLU A 575 -24.17 26.07 16.26
C GLU A 575 -23.98 26.68 14.86
N GLY A 576 -23.46 25.92 13.90
CA GLY A 576 -23.36 26.35 12.50
C GLY A 576 -24.73 26.54 11.88
N GLY A 577 -25.63 25.59 12.09
CA GLY A 577 -27.02 25.65 11.64
C GLY A 577 -27.78 26.84 12.18
N GLN A 578 -27.67 27.15 13.47
CA GLN A 578 -28.30 28.33 14.08
C GLN A 578 -27.88 29.63 13.39
N ARG A 579 -26.57 29.79 13.11
CA ARG A 579 -26.07 30.99 12.41
C ARG A 579 -26.60 31.09 10.97
N SER A 580 -26.65 29.97 10.26
CA SER A 580 -27.17 29.93 8.87
C SER A 580 -28.66 30.25 8.84
N LEU A 581 -29.46 29.66 9.73
CA LEU A 581 -30.89 29.95 9.87
C LEU A 581 -31.15 31.43 10.21
N GLN A 582 -30.38 31.99 11.13
CA GLN A 582 -30.51 33.39 11.52
C GLN A 582 -30.24 34.32 10.32
N ALA A 583 -29.20 34.04 9.55
CA ALA A 583 -28.87 34.81 8.35
C ALA A 583 -29.94 34.71 7.25
N LEU A 584 -30.51 33.53 7.02
CA LEU A 584 -31.63 33.35 6.09
C LEU A 584 -32.88 34.08 6.56
N LYS A 585 -33.16 34.06 7.86
CA LYS A 585 -34.29 34.78 8.48
C LYS A 585 -34.15 36.28 8.34
N GLU A 586 -32.96 36.83 8.62
CA GLU A 586 -32.64 38.26 8.48
C GLU A 586 -32.76 38.75 7.04
N PHE A 587 -32.45 37.85 6.05
CA PHE A 587 -32.68 38.17 4.64
C PHE A 587 -34.17 38.22 4.25
N GLY A 588 -35.04 37.57 5.05
CA GLY A 588 -36.50 37.65 4.89
C GLY A 588 -37.20 36.38 4.47
N PHE A 589 -36.49 35.23 4.46
CA PHE A 589 -37.12 33.91 4.21
C PHE A 589 -37.94 33.45 5.41
N ALA A 590 -39.06 32.75 5.13
CA ALA A 590 -39.71 31.91 6.14
C ALA A 590 -38.95 30.59 6.26
N LEU A 591 -38.92 29.99 7.45
CA LEU A 591 -38.16 28.77 7.74
C LEU A 591 -39.08 27.70 8.35
N ALA A 592 -39.05 26.48 7.79
CA ALA A 592 -39.83 25.37 8.29
C ALA A 592 -38.92 24.20 8.67
N VAL A 593 -39.27 23.48 9.73
CA VAL A 593 -38.73 22.15 10.03
C VAL A 593 -39.66 21.11 9.47
N ASP A 594 -39.09 20.19 8.68
CA ASP A 594 -39.80 19.11 8.00
C ASP A 594 -39.56 17.74 8.63
N ASP A 595 -40.45 16.76 8.40
CA ASP A 595 -40.42 15.38 8.92
C ASP A 595 -40.30 15.32 10.47
N PHE A 596 -40.94 16.28 11.17
CA PHE A 596 -40.79 16.38 12.62
C PHE A 596 -41.41 15.22 13.37
N GLY A 597 -40.61 14.64 14.28
CA GLY A 597 -40.98 13.50 15.13
C GLY A 597 -40.37 12.18 14.71
N THR A 598 -39.76 12.10 13.54
CA THR A 598 -39.08 10.88 13.05
C THR A 598 -37.63 10.76 13.55
N GLY A 599 -37.08 11.85 14.14
CA GLY A 599 -35.71 11.95 14.62
C GLY A 599 -35.56 12.18 16.12
N TYR A 600 -34.34 12.50 16.56
CA TYR A 600 -34.00 12.79 17.97
C TYR A 600 -33.82 14.32 18.16
N CYS A 601 -34.86 15.12 18.02
CA CYS A 601 -34.72 16.55 18.28
C CYS A 601 -34.75 16.85 19.78
N SER A 602 -33.72 17.53 20.28
CA SER A 602 -33.75 18.11 21.60
C SER A 602 -34.63 19.38 21.59
N LEU A 603 -35.73 19.37 22.33
CA LEU A 603 -36.63 20.52 22.51
C LEU A 603 -35.89 21.82 22.88
N ASN A 604 -34.74 21.70 23.53
CA ASN A 604 -33.92 22.85 23.91
C ASN A 604 -33.29 23.54 22.68
N TYR A 605 -33.00 22.80 21.63
CA TYR A 605 -32.46 23.35 20.37
C TYR A 605 -33.56 23.90 19.49
N LEU A 606 -34.71 23.22 19.38
CA LEU A 606 -35.83 23.70 18.60
C LEU A 606 -36.23 25.12 19.02
N LYS A 607 -36.24 25.40 20.32
CA LYS A 607 -36.52 26.75 20.89
C LYS A 607 -35.53 27.82 20.42
N ARG A 608 -34.29 27.45 20.06
CA ARG A 608 -33.23 28.40 19.69
C ARG A 608 -33.22 28.73 18.21
N PHE A 609 -33.84 27.89 17.40
CA PHE A 609 -33.88 28.11 15.96
C PHE A 609 -34.97 29.12 15.61
N PRO A 610 -34.70 30.08 14.69
CA PRO A 610 -35.64 31.12 14.29
C PRO A 610 -36.65 30.58 13.26
N LEU A 611 -37.39 29.54 13.61
CA LEU A 611 -38.36 28.85 12.76
C LEU A 611 -39.71 29.59 12.74
N ASP A 612 -40.44 29.43 11.65
CA ASP A 612 -41.84 29.93 11.50
C ASP A 612 -42.85 28.79 11.50
N THR A 613 -42.46 27.66 10.92
CA THR A 613 -43.38 26.54 10.63
C THR A 613 -42.78 25.21 11.11
N LEU A 614 -43.67 24.35 11.60
CA LEU A 614 -43.35 22.97 11.93
C LEU A 614 -44.30 22.06 11.15
N LYS A 615 -43.72 21.13 10.33
CA LYS A 615 -44.48 20.17 9.53
C LYS A 615 -44.51 18.82 10.26
N ILE A 616 -45.72 18.28 10.45
CA ILE A 616 -45.95 16.99 11.09
C ILE A 616 -45.86 15.92 10.00
N ASP A 617 -44.93 14.98 10.16
CA ASP A 617 -44.69 13.94 9.18
C ASP A 617 -45.92 13.08 8.92
N HIS A 618 -46.09 12.69 7.67
CA HIS A 618 -47.21 11.84 7.21
C HIS A 618 -47.30 10.50 7.94
N ALA A 619 -46.18 9.95 8.44
CA ALA A 619 -46.19 8.67 9.16
C ALA A 619 -47.05 8.72 10.41
N PHE A 620 -47.10 9.87 11.12
CA PHE A 620 -47.99 10.04 12.29
C PHE A 620 -49.40 10.42 11.88
N VAL A 621 -49.57 11.14 10.78
CA VAL A 621 -50.91 11.56 10.29
C VAL A 621 -51.69 10.40 9.69
N ASN A 622 -51.02 9.42 9.10
CA ASN A 622 -51.64 8.31 8.39
C ASN A 622 -52.58 7.51 9.30
N ASP A 623 -52.16 7.19 10.50
CA ASP A 623 -52.88 6.27 11.40
C ASP A 623 -53.57 6.96 12.60
N ILE A 624 -53.68 8.33 12.63
CA ILE A 624 -54.26 9.12 13.74
C ILE A 624 -55.73 8.77 14.04
N SER A 625 -56.44 8.21 13.10
CA SER A 625 -57.85 7.79 13.31
C SER A 625 -57.98 6.35 13.84
N THR A 626 -56.93 5.55 13.77
CA THR A 626 -56.93 4.11 14.10
C THR A 626 -55.92 3.76 15.21
N ASP A 627 -54.89 4.53 15.41
CA ASP A 627 -53.86 4.37 16.47
C ASP A 627 -53.93 5.48 17.49
N ALA A 628 -54.15 5.11 18.76
CA ALA A 628 -54.25 6.07 19.87
C ALA A 628 -52.88 6.68 20.26
N ASP A 629 -51.77 5.96 19.99
CA ASP A 629 -50.43 6.42 20.27
C ASP A 629 -50.02 7.52 19.28
N ASP A 630 -50.30 7.32 17.98
CA ASP A 630 -50.09 8.33 16.93
C ASP A 630 -50.96 9.57 17.17
N ALA A 631 -52.23 9.39 17.52
CA ALA A 631 -53.08 10.50 17.90
C ALA A 631 -52.52 11.32 19.12
N THR A 632 -51.93 10.63 20.09
CA THR A 632 -51.33 11.27 21.25
C THR A 632 -50.01 12.03 20.87
N ILE A 633 -49.19 11.46 19.99
CA ILE A 633 -47.97 12.08 19.46
C ILE A 633 -48.36 13.36 18.68
N VAL A 634 -49.29 13.28 17.74
CA VAL A 634 -49.72 14.43 16.93
C VAL A 634 -50.29 15.55 17.83
N ARG A 635 -51.06 15.23 18.86
CA ARG A 635 -51.57 16.20 19.83
C ARG A 635 -50.41 16.89 20.60
N ALA A 636 -49.42 16.11 21.01
CA ALA A 636 -48.26 16.63 21.69
C ALA A 636 -47.43 17.56 20.78
N ILE A 637 -47.26 17.19 19.49
CA ILE A 637 -46.55 18.02 18.52
C ILE A 637 -47.31 19.35 18.28
N ILE A 638 -48.64 19.28 18.10
CA ILE A 638 -49.47 20.47 17.93
C ILE A 638 -49.34 21.40 19.15
N GLY A 639 -49.48 20.87 20.36
CA GLY A 639 -49.30 21.64 21.58
C GLY A 639 -47.90 22.26 21.71
N LEU A 640 -46.86 21.52 21.33
CA LEU A 640 -45.49 22.00 21.35
C LEU A 640 -45.29 23.16 20.35
N GLY A 641 -45.72 23.00 19.12
CA GLY A 641 -45.57 24.04 18.07
C GLY A 641 -46.25 25.34 18.47
N HIS A 642 -47.47 25.30 18.95
CA HIS A 642 -48.18 26.48 19.45
C HIS A 642 -47.47 27.16 20.62
N ASN A 643 -46.94 26.38 21.59
CA ASN A 643 -46.16 26.92 22.72
C ASN A 643 -44.84 27.58 22.24
N LEU A 644 -44.32 27.22 21.09
CA LEU A 644 -43.15 27.83 20.47
C LEU A 644 -43.54 28.98 19.50
N ASN A 645 -44.82 29.29 19.33
CA ASN A 645 -45.37 30.25 18.37
C ASN A 645 -45.03 29.85 16.92
N LEU A 646 -45.01 28.56 16.60
CA LEU A 646 -44.82 28.02 15.27
C LEU A 646 -46.17 27.74 14.61
N LYS A 647 -46.24 27.96 13.31
CA LYS A 647 -47.36 27.55 12.46
C LYS A 647 -47.23 26.04 12.18
N LEU A 648 -48.34 25.33 12.22
CA LEU A 648 -48.36 23.88 12.10
C LEU A 648 -48.94 23.45 10.74
N VAL A 649 -48.22 22.55 10.03
CA VAL A 649 -48.69 21.93 8.80
C VAL A 649 -48.75 20.42 9.01
N ALA A 650 -49.91 19.82 8.85
CA ALA A 650 -50.05 18.36 8.86
C ALA A 650 -49.98 17.81 7.44
N GLU A 651 -49.02 16.89 7.20
CA GLU A 651 -48.79 16.25 5.92
C GLU A 651 -49.55 14.93 5.75
N GLY A 652 -49.78 14.53 4.49
CA GLY A 652 -50.36 13.24 4.19
C GLY A 652 -51.82 13.08 4.61
N VAL A 653 -52.59 14.15 4.69
CA VAL A 653 -54.02 14.10 5.01
C VAL A 653 -54.78 13.48 3.85
N GLU A 654 -55.32 12.25 4.03
CA GLU A 654 -55.98 11.47 2.98
C GLU A 654 -57.46 11.25 3.28
N THR A 655 -57.90 11.35 4.56
CA THR A 655 -59.30 11.06 4.92
C THR A 655 -59.95 12.26 5.63
N GLN A 656 -61.30 12.26 5.60
CA GLN A 656 -62.07 13.28 6.28
C GLN A 656 -62.00 13.17 7.82
N GLU A 657 -61.77 11.96 8.32
CA GLU A 657 -61.60 11.68 9.76
C GLU A 657 -60.28 12.31 10.24
N GLN A 658 -59.20 12.15 9.48
CA GLN A 658 -57.91 12.81 9.77
C GLN A 658 -58.06 14.34 9.82
N LEU A 659 -58.67 14.91 8.79
CA LEU A 659 -58.94 16.34 8.72
C LEU A 659 -59.76 16.84 9.95
N THR A 660 -60.80 16.08 10.32
CA THR A 660 -61.65 16.44 11.48
C THR A 660 -60.85 16.42 12.78
N PHE A 661 -60.01 15.43 12.99
CA PHE A 661 -59.12 15.32 14.14
C PHE A 661 -58.15 16.50 14.21
N LEU A 662 -57.43 16.78 13.13
CA LEU A 662 -56.47 17.88 13.05
C LEU A 662 -57.13 19.26 13.34
N ARG A 663 -58.34 19.47 12.84
CA ARG A 663 -59.14 20.67 13.18
C ARG A 663 -59.45 20.77 14.66
N GLN A 664 -59.91 19.66 15.28
CA GLN A 664 -60.26 19.63 16.68
C GLN A 664 -59.05 19.92 17.59
N GLU A 665 -57.88 19.41 17.20
CA GLU A 665 -56.63 19.66 17.94
C GLU A 665 -56.00 21.02 17.62
N GLY A 666 -56.51 21.78 16.64
CA GLY A 666 -56.08 23.14 16.31
C GLY A 666 -54.91 23.21 15.36
N CYS A 667 -54.65 22.21 14.53
CA CYS A 667 -53.63 22.31 13.48
C CYS A 667 -53.96 23.43 12.49
N ASP A 668 -53.00 24.29 12.12
CA ASP A 668 -53.21 25.48 11.33
C ASP A 668 -53.45 25.16 9.84
N LEU A 669 -52.54 24.38 9.25
CA LEU A 669 -52.60 24.01 7.83
C LEU A 669 -52.61 22.52 7.62
N VAL A 670 -53.20 22.09 6.49
CA VAL A 670 -53.24 20.70 6.06
C VAL A 670 -52.82 20.58 4.60
N GLN A 671 -52.06 19.52 4.33
CA GLN A 671 -51.58 19.11 3.00
C GLN A 671 -51.79 17.61 2.82
N GLY A 672 -52.35 17.17 1.67
CA GLY A 672 -52.52 15.77 1.43
C GLY A 672 -53.49 15.46 0.28
N TYR A 673 -53.64 14.20 -0.04
CA TYR A 673 -54.43 13.72 -1.19
C TYR A 673 -55.92 13.93 -1.01
N LEU A 674 -56.38 14.10 0.19
CA LEU A 674 -57.79 14.49 0.43
C LEU A 674 -58.11 15.82 -0.26
N MET A 675 -57.19 16.75 -0.24
CA MET A 675 -57.35 18.10 -0.82
C MET A 675 -56.87 18.15 -2.27
N SER A 676 -55.62 17.82 -2.50
CA SER A 676 -55.01 17.78 -3.84
C SER A 676 -53.71 16.97 -3.82
N GLN A 677 -53.44 16.27 -4.90
CA GLN A 677 -52.10 15.80 -5.19
C GLN A 677 -51.23 16.98 -5.64
N ALA A 678 -49.91 16.80 -5.71
CA ALA A 678 -49.05 17.75 -6.36
C ALA A 678 -49.43 17.88 -7.86
N ILE A 679 -49.62 19.10 -8.32
CA ILE A 679 -50.06 19.44 -9.68
C ILE A 679 -49.07 20.30 -10.44
N ALA A 680 -49.04 20.20 -11.74
CA ALA A 680 -48.14 21.00 -12.59
C ALA A 680 -48.42 22.50 -12.46
N ALA A 681 -47.45 23.31 -12.74
CA ALA A 681 -47.51 24.80 -12.59
C ALA A 681 -48.73 25.45 -13.30
N ASP A 682 -49.12 24.91 -14.45
CA ASP A 682 -50.34 25.42 -15.19
C ASP A 682 -51.64 25.07 -14.48
N ALA A 683 -51.71 23.88 -13.92
CA ALA A 683 -52.87 23.44 -13.13
C ALA A 683 -52.96 24.21 -11.81
N PHE A 684 -51.79 24.52 -11.17
CA PHE A 684 -51.75 25.36 -9.98
C PHE A 684 -52.17 26.81 -10.30
N MET A 685 -51.77 27.36 -11.44
CA MET A 685 -52.23 28.65 -11.93
C MET A 685 -53.75 28.69 -12.11
N ALA A 686 -54.35 27.61 -12.60
CA ALA A 686 -55.80 27.51 -12.73
C ALA A 686 -56.50 27.49 -11.35
N LEU A 687 -55.90 26.82 -10.36
CA LEU A 687 -56.35 26.79 -8.96
C LEU A 687 -56.30 28.20 -8.33
N LEU A 688 -55.25 28.97 -8.57
CA LEU A 688 -55.14 30.37 -8.09
C LEU A 688 -56.26 31.29 -8.64
N ARG A 689 -56.82 30.99 -9.80
CA ARG A 689 -57.93 31.75 -10.39
C ARG A 689 -59.29 31.48 -9.73
N THR A 690 -59.44 30.36 -9.09
CA THR A 690 -60.70 29.88 -8.45
C THR A 690 -60.46 29.37 -7.05
N PRO A 691 -59.92 30.16 -6.12
CA PRO A 691 -59.51 29.68 -4.80
C PRO A 691 -60.64 29.14 -3.93
N ASP A 692 -61.87 29.61 -4.13
CA ASP A 692 -63.04 29.24 -3.30
C ASP A 692 -63.77 27.94 -3.78
N VAL A 693 -63.43 27.41 -4.97
CA VAL A 693 -64.14 26.24 -5.56
C VAL A 693 -63.38 24.94 -5.28
N ALA A 694 -62.12 25.03 -4.85
CA ALA A 694 -61.22 23.86 -4.72
C ALA A 694 -61.44 23.03 -3.46
N ALA A 695 -62.20 23.49 -2.49
CA ALA A 695 -62.34 22.86 -1.16
C ALA A 695 -63.42 21.78 -1.02
N GLN A 696 -63.91 21.22 -2.12
CA GLN A 696 -64.70 19.99 -2.00
C GLN A 696 -63.79 18.76 -2.06
N PRO A 697 -63.73 17.96 -1.00
CA PRO A 697 -62.95 16.71 -1.02
C PRO A 697 -63.47 15.85 -2.16
N ARG A 698 -62.64 15.56 -3.15
CA ARG A 698 -62.96 14.64 -4.22
C ARG A 698 -62.79 13.23 -3.68
N PRO A 699 -63.87 12.41 -3.64
CA PRO A 699 -63.72 11.00 -3.27
C PRO A 699 -62.76 10.33 -4.24
N LEU A 700 -61.78 9.63 -3.71
CA LEU A 700 -60.83 8.79 -4.44
C LEU A 700 -61.63 7.80 -5.30
N SER A 701 -61.78 8.08 -6.60
CA SER A 701 -62.30 7.11 -7.57
C SER A 701 -61.26 6.02 -7.77
N GLY A 702 -61.47 4.86 -7.12
CA GLY A 702 -60.92 3.58 -7.50
C GLY A 702 -59.44 3.35 -7.08
N LYS A 703 -59.28 2.52 -6.10
CA LYS A 703 -58.04 1.82 -5.75
C LYS A 703 -57.31 1.31 -7.01
N ALA A 704 -56.27 1.99 -7.43
CA ALA A 704 -55.19 1.32 -8.14
C ALA A 704 -54.36 0.59 -7.09
N ARG A 705 -54.68 -0.67 -6.82
CA ARG A 705 -53.79 -1.58 -6.10
C ARG A 705 -52.48 -1.63 -6.84
N ALA A 706 -51.48 -1.01 -6.28
CA ALA A 706 -50.10 -1.29 -6.63
C ALA A 706 -49.82 -2.73 -6.18
N GLY A 707 -49.78 -3.62 -7.13
CA GLY A 707 -49.39 -5.00 -6.93
C GLY A 707 -47.87 -5.09 -6.89
N GLY A 708 -47.37 -5.84 -5.90
CA GLY A 708 -46.11 -6.53 -5.90
C GLY A 708 -44.85 -5.75 -5.60
#